data_e52bd1f6668ce4305defbf0c0b570772
#
_entry.id   e52bd1f6668ce4305defbf0c0b570772
#
_cell.length_a   1.000
_cell.length_b   1.000
_cell.length_c   1.000
_cell.angle_alpha   90.00
_cell.angle_beta   90.00
_cell.angle_gamma   90.00
#
_symmetry.space_group_name_H-M   'P 1'
#
loop_
_entity.id
_entity.type
_entity.pdbx_description
1 polymer ?
#
loop_
_entity_poly.entity_id
_entity_poly.type
_entity_poly.pdbx_seq_one_letter_code
_entity_poly.pdbx_strand_id
1 'polypeptide(L)'
;MKKNIVSLILAAATVFTAAACNSGGASIGEKSVKENKIVSVAEDSTEKVNFLTDGRTDYKVVYSKDISSTEIVAVSEMQTLFYEGTGKSIQTVYAEGLVYDENAKYVCIGENDYSRVAGVTADFKTLGSNGYRVKTVGNSVFIVGGGEWGTIWGVYDFLSMQMGYEFIYTDEILFDGEKCKNSTLISIDKTDKPDWEWRAVGDGENSNNKDLRTRLRMQSNDDAWATNGTISMFHTFFSLSSGTYGFVPTASCLADHRNWYNLDYDGAESYPTSLCFSRDPQGLCGQIMSKIAELIEVGGSGNSIIINFSQLDGNYWCYCPECQKTINKYGGALSSTQVLFMKNFLSPALDAYVKENCPEKDVVVYMYAYWNTKQPPSFSNEAQIEELKLPSNCGVEYCTGFPEKNPITQLGERAQFEAWAKITENFAIMDYAENFGSYMRHFDDYNKLQTNMEYFLNYGGKFHYTMMAYNNLANSDWSRLHAYLEAALSWDCTVDVNKLADKFFDKYYKDAAPYMKEWFYGYRAWSEVFDKNSVHGGSSLSLTMVKTFEKYAEKAFASILKYKFSDPELYEKLYDRILLETLCYRYNYLDSYRSSVNDLKSYAESFKKDCAHFGIQKITEGQSFDAWYNANFAGL
;
A
#
# COMPACT_ATOMS: atom_id res chain seq x y z
N MET A 1 -34.43 6.50 -32.74
CA MET A 1 -34.01 6.59 -31.32
C MET A 1 -32.72 5.81 -30.98
N LYS A 2 -32.22 4.89 -31.81
CA LYS A 2 -31.01 4.06 -31.52
C LYS A 2 -29.67 4.71 -31.94
N LYS A 3 -29.65 5.81 -32.68
CA LYS A 3 -28.41 6.48 -33.11
C LYS A 3 -27.94 7.59 -32.16
N ASN A 4 -28.76 8.07 -31.23
CA ASN A 4 -28.42 9.19 -30.35
C ASN A 4 -27.79 8.76 -29.02
N ILE A 5 -27.86 7.48 -28.66
CA ILE A 5 -27.29 6.98 -27.39
C ILE A 5 -25.77 6.78 -27.50
N VAL A 6 -25.27 6.35 -28.67
CA VAL A 6 -23.82 6.19 -28.89
C VAL A 6 -23.10 7.53 -28.99
N SER A 7 -23.79 8.58 -29.49
CA SER A 7 -23.22 9.94 -29.55
C SER A 7 -23.18 10.65 -28.19
N LEU A 8 -24.03 10.27 -27.22
CA LEU A 8 -23.98 10.83 -25.88
C LEU A 8 -22.80 10.27 -25.05
N ILE A 9 -22.40 9.02 -25.31
CA ILE A 9 -21.26 8.39 -24.60
C ILE A 9 -19.93 8.98 -25.08
N LEU A 10 -19.80 9.33 -26.36
CA LEU A 10 -18.60 9.99 -26.87
C LEU A 10 -18.51 11.50 -26.52
N ALA A 11 -19.63 12.16 -26.18
CA ALA A 11 -19.63 13.57 -25.78
C ALA A 11 -19.31 13.77 -24.29
N ALA A 12 -19.46 12.75 -23.44
CA ALA A 12 -19.13 12.82 -22.01
C ALA A 12 -17.62 12.72 -21.73
N ALA A 13 -16.82 12.24 -22.70
CA ALA A 13 -15.36 12.11 -22.55
C ALA A 13 -14.58 13.43 -22.75
N THR A 14 -15.23 14.55 -23.05
CA THR A 14 -14.55 15.80 -23.37
C THR A 14 -14.84 16.96 -22.40
N VAL A 15 -15.56 16.76 -21.30
CA VAL A 15 -15.85 17.83 -20.33
C VAL A 15 -15.64 17.33 -18.89
N PHE A 16 -14.39 17.06 -18.54
CA PHE A 16 -13.96 17.12 -17.13
C PHE A 16 -12.84 18.14 -17.01
N THR A 17 -13.17 19.40 -17.18
CA THR A 17 -12.40 20.50 -16.63
C THR A 17 -13.05 20.90 -15.31
N ALA A 18 -12.29 20.73 -14.23
CA ALA A 18 -12.38 21.36 -12.93
C ALA A 18 -13.63 22.22 -12.66
N ALA A 19 -14.65 21.65 -12.04
CA ALA A 19 -15.64 22.42 -11.28
C ALA A 19 -15.29 22.27 -9.80
N ALA A 20 -14.43 23.15 -9.28
CA ALA A 20 -14.27 23.37 -7.86
C ALA A 20 -15.59 23.97 -7.33
N CYS A 21 -16.42 23.16 -6.69
CA CYS A 21 -17.57 23.64 -5.93
C CYS A 21 -17.07 24.20 -4.60
N ASN A 22 -17.02 25.53 -4.53
CA ASN A 22 -16.90 26.29 -3.29
C ASN A 22 -18.18 26.10 -2.48
N SER A 23 -18.18 25.20 -1.49
CA SER A 23 -19.18 25.18 -0.41
C SER A 23 -18.47 25.54 0.89
N GLY A 24 -18.77 26.72 1.40
CA GLY A 24 -18.24 27.26 2.65
C GLY A 24 -18.52 26.33 3.83
N GLY A 25 -17.48 25.74 4.37
CA GLY A 25 -17.42 25.05 5.65
C GLY A 25 -16.21 25.60 6.41
N ALA A 26 -16.36 25.80 7.71
CA ALA A 26 -15.40 26.44 8.59
C ALA A 26 -13.97 25.92 8.39
N SER A 27 -13.02 26.84 8.26
CA SER A 27 -11.60 26.61 8.13
C SER A 27 -11.06 25.93 9.39
N ILE A 28 -10.89 24.61 9.35
CA ILE A 28 -9.88 23.92 10.14
C ILE A 28 -8.59 24.12 9.35
N GLY A 29 -7.54 24.65 10.02
CA GLY A 29 -6.34 25.14 9.37
C GLY A 29 -5.76 24.13 8.37
N GLU A 30 -5.62 24.58 7.12
CA GLU A 30 -4.88 23.89 6.08
C GLU A 30 -3.43 23.74 6.53
N LYS A 31 -3.09 22.59 7.11
CA LYS A 31 -1.70 22.12 7.10
C LYS A 31 -1.40 21.75 5.65
N SER A 32 -0.65 22.62 4.98
CA SER A 32 -0.28 22.38 3.59
C SER A 32 0.61 21.14 3.49
N VAL A 33 0.21 20.17 2.69
CA VAL A 33 0.96 18.96 2.27
C VAL A 33 2.31 19.31 1.59
N LYS A 34 2.66 20.58 1.44
CA LYS A 34 3.74 21.07 0.56
C LYS A 34 5.14 21.17 1.16
N GLU A 35 5.38 20.83 2.42
CA GLU A 35 6.72 21.04 3.04
C GLU A 35 7.69 19.86 2.96
N ASN A 36 7.33 18.75 2.33
CA ASN A 36 8.10 17.51 2.42
C ASN A 36 9.24 17.36 1.38
N LYS A 37 9.34 18.24 0.38
CA LYS A 37 10.36 18.13 -0.69
C LYS A 37 11.27 19.34 -0.70
N ILE A 38 12.53 19.15 -0.29
CA ILE A 38 13.59 20.14 -0.47
C ILE A 38 14.46 19.67 -1.61
N VAL A 39 14.24 20.22 -2.80
CA VAL A 39 15.16 20.04 -3.94
C VAL A 39 16.00 21.30 -4.04
N SER A 40 17.24 21.26 -3.60
CA SER A 40 18.24 22.25 -3.96
C SER A 40 19.09 21.68 -5.09
N VAL A 41 19.00 22.27 -6.28
CA VAL A 41 19.96 21.97 -7.36
C VAL A 41 21.26 22.57 -6.92
N ALA A 42 22.33 21.76 -6.80
CA ALA A 42 23.66 22.28 -6.52
C ALA A 42 24.10 23.22 -7.66
N GLU A 43 24.74 24.32 -7.33
CA GLU A 43 25.31 25.23 -8.32
C GLU A 43 26.23 24.48 -9.29
N ASP A 44 26.11 24.78 -10.57
CA ASP A 44 26.80 24.12 -11.66
C ASP A 44 28.34 24.12 -11.40
N SER A 45 28.88 22.97 -11.01
CA SER A 45 30.34 22.82 -10.92
C SER A 45 30.92 22.87 -12.33
N THR A 46 31.91 23.73 -12.54
CA THR A 46 32.46 24.04 -13.86
C THR A 46 33.20 22.88 -14.55
N GLU A 47 33.46 21.76 -13.86
CA GLU A 47 34.04 20.53 -14.42
C GLU A 47 33.04 19.39 -14.38
N LYS A 48 32.58 18.95 -15.57
CA LYS A 48 31.70 17.79 -15.72
C LYS A 48 32.53 16.51 -15.75
N VAL A 49 32.32 15.64 -14.75
CA VAL A 49 32.98 14.33 -14.67
C VAL A 49 32.13 13.28 -15.35
N ASN A 50 32.72 12.48 -16.25
CA ASN A 50 32.00 11.38 -16.89
C ASN A 50 31.61 10.31 -15.86
N PHE A 51 30.32 10.01 -15.79
CA PHE A 51 29.78 8.88 -15.05
C PHE A 51 29.82 7.62 -15.92
N LEU A 52 29.36 7.73 -17.18
CA LEU A 52 29.39 6.65 -18.17
C LEU A 52 30.11 7.10 -19.44
N THR A 53 30.90 6.20 -20.03
CA THR A 53 31.51 6.31 -21.36
C THR A 53 31.36 4.95 -22.06
N ASP A 54 30.67 4.90 -23.18
CA ASP A 54 30.33 3.67 -23.92
C ASP A 54 29.75 2.54 -23.01
N GLY A 55 28.84 2.94 -22.10
CA GLY A 55 28.18 2.07 -21.13
C GLY A 55 29.09 1.55 -19.99
N ARG A 56 30.32 2.03 -19.88
CA ARG A 56 31.27 1.67 -18.83
C ARG A 56 31.45 2.80 -17.84
N THR A 57 31.77 2.47 -16.60
CA THR A 57 32.06 3.43 -15.54
C THR A 57 33.36 3.10 -14.81
N ASP A 58 34.07 4.15 -14.37
CA ASP A 58 35.17 4.06 -13.41
C ASP A 58 34.66 4.16 -11.95
N TYR A 59 33.38 4.47 -11.77
CA TYR A 59 32.75 4.57 -10.45
C TYR A 59 32.69 3.20 -9.78
N LYS A 60 32.81 3.20 -8.44
CA LYS A 60 32.60 2.02 -7.60
C LYS A 60 31.52 2.31 -6.58
N VAL A 61 30.70 1.30 -6.29
CA VAL A 61 29.72 1.37 -5.21
C VAL A 61 30.46 1.14 -3.89
N VAL A 62 30.33 2.11 -2.97
CA VAL A 62 30.93 2.06 -1.63
C VAL A 62 29.85 1.84 -0.59
N TYR A 63 30.05 0.89 0.32
CA TYR A 63 29.12 0.59 1.41
C TYR A 63 29.87 0.01 2.62
N SER A 64 29.27 0.05 3.83
CA SER A 64 29.86 -0.49 5.04
C SER A 64 29.83 -2.03 5.04
N LYS A 65 30.82 -2.69 5.69
CA LYS A 65 30.77 -4.13 5.96
C LYS A 65 29.63 -4.50 6.88
N ASP A 66 29.26 -3.61 7.78
CA ASP A 66 28.22 -3.80 8.78
C ASP A 66 26.83 -3.30 8.31
N ILE A 67 26.66 -3.19 6.96
CA ILE A 67 25.39 -2.81 6.36
C ILE A 67 24.29 -3.80 6.74
N SER A 68 23.07 -3.32 7.01
CA SER A 68 21.96 -4.18 7.39
C SER A 68 21.49 -5.10 6.25
N SER A 69 20.74 -6.15 6.60
CA SER A 69 20.16 -7.09 5.63
C SER A 69 19.12 -6.42 4.70
N THR A 70 18.46 -5.37 5.14
CA THR A 70 17.53 -4.59 4.30
C THR A 70 18.31 -3.62 3.42
N GLU A 71 19.27 -2.89 3.99
CA GLU A 71 20.01 -1.87 3.26
C GLU A 71 20.95 -2.45 2.19
N ILE A 72 21.48 -3.70 2.37
CA ILE A 72 22.27 -4.39 1.33
C ILE A 72 21.47 -4.60 0.02
N VAL A 73 20.12 -4.60 0.09
CA VAL A 73 19.27 -4.64 -1.10
C VAL A 73 19.51 -3.40 -1.97
N ALA A 74 19.79 -2.22 -1.38
CA ALA A 74 20.11 -1.02 -2.15
C ALA A 74 21.38 -1.21 -2.99
N VAL A 75 22.41 -1.88 -2.46
CA VAL A 75 23.64 -2.20 -3.18
C VAL A 75 23.36 -3.20 -4.32
N SER A 76 22.56 -4.22 -4.05
CA SER A 76 22.17 -5.23 -5.03
C SER A 76 21.33 -4.62 -6.16
N GLU A 77 20.35 -3.78 -5.84
CA GLU A 77 19.53 -3.08 -6.84
C GLU A 77 20.38 -2.09 -7.67
N MET A 78 21.29 -1.38 -7.05
CA MET A 78 22.23 -0.51 -7.81
C MET A 78 23.01 -1.33 -8.84
N GLN A 79 23.54 -2.52 -8.49
CA GLN A 79 24.29 -3.35 -9.41
C GLN A 79 23.41 -3.96 -10.50
N THR A 80 22.22 -4.48 -10.11
CA THR A 80 21.28 -5.13 -11.02
C THR A 80 20.76 -4.15 -12.06
N LEU A 81 20.24 -3.00 -11.61
CA LEU A 81 19.65 -2.00 -12.50
C LEU A 81 20.72 -1.28 -13.34
N PHE A 82 21.94 -1.12 -12.82
CA PHE A 82 23.06 -0.65 -13.62
C PHE A 82 23.38 -1.62 -14.77
N TYR A 83 23.40 -2.92 -14.47
CA TYR A 83 23.63 -3.95 -15.50
C TYR A 83 22.47 -4.00 -16.51
N GLU A 84 21.23 -3.92 -16.08
CA GLU A 84 20.07 -3.89 -16.97
C GLU A 84 20.11 -2.69 -17.93
N GLY A 85 20.49 -1.50 -17.43
CA GLY A 85 20.58 -0.29 -18.27
C GLY A 85 21.78 -0.26 -19.21
N THR A 86 22.94 -0.82 -18.82
CA THR A 86 24.21 -0.66 -19.56
C THR A 86 24.74 -1.94 -20.20
N GLY A 87 24.29 -3.11 -19.76
CA GLY A 87 24.89 -4.41 -20.08
C GLY A 87 26.28 -4.62 -19.49
N LYS A 88 26.69 -3.79 -18.50
CA LYS A 88 28.01 -3.87 -17.84
C LYS A 88 27.84 -3.89 -16.32
N SER A 89 28.83 -4.48 -15.63
CA SER A 89 28.85 -4.52 -14.16
C SER A 89 29.54 -3.27 -13.59
N ILE A 90 29.03 -2.79 -12.45
CA ILE A 90 29.70 -1.80 -11.60
C ILE A 90 30.39 -2.53 -10.42
N GLN A 91 31.61 -2.15 -10.11
CA GLN A 91 32.38 -2.74 -9.02
C GLN A 91 31.91 -2.23 -7.64
N THR A 92 32.13 -3.04 -6.60
CA THR A 92 31.88 -2.65 -5.21
C THR A 92 33.18 -2.60 -4.41
N VAL A 93 33.21 -1.81 -3.35
CA VAL A 93 34.29 -1.71 -2.38
C VAL A 93 33.72 -1.36 -1.01
N TYR A 94 34.33 -1.86 0.05
CA TYR A 94 33.94 -1.50 1.41
C TYR A 94 34.46 -0.11 1.79
N ALA A 95 33.67 0.61 2.61
CA ALA A 95 34.00 1.94 3.09
C ALA A 95 35.17 1.93 4.09
N GLU A 96 35.34 0.84 4.83
CA GLU A 96 36.34 0.73 5.87
C GLU A 96 37.76 0.78 5.31
N GLY A 97 38.52 1.74 5.83
CA GLY A 97 39.90 1.99 5.42
C GLY A 97 40.06 2.88 4.20
N LEU A 98 38.98 3.36 3.57
CA LEU A 98 39.04 4.39 2.56
C LEU A 98 39.43 5.73 3.19
N VAL A 99 40.37 6.42 2.57
CA VAL A 99 40.70 7.81 2.90
C VAL A 99 39.88 8.73 2.00
N TYR A 100 39.24 9.74 2.58
CA TYR A 100 38.42 10.67 1.83
C TYR A 100 39.26 11.40 0.78
N ASP A 101 38.76 11.41 -0.46
CA ASP A 101 39.32 12.12 -1.61
C ASP A 101 38.15 12.69 -2.43
N GLU A 102 38.12 14.01 -2.58
CA GLU A 102 37.07 14.69 -3.35
C GLU A 102 37.08 14.35 -4.85
N ASN A 103 38.20 13.83 -5.35
CA ASN A 103 38.36 13.41 -6.74
C ASN A 103 37.99 11.92 -6.95
N ALA A 104 37.73 11.18 -5.88
CA ALA A 104 37.33 9.77 -5.97
C ALA A 104 35.96 9.64 -6.68
N LYS A 105 35.83 8.61 -7.49
CA LYS A 105 34.61 8.29 -8.25
C LYS A 105 33.80 7.20 -7.54
N TYR A 106 32.96 7.61 -6.61
CA TYR A 106 32.19 6.68 -5.81
C TYR A 106 30.68 6.96 -5.85
N VAL A 107 29.90 5.88 -5.78
CA VAL A 107 28.48 5.87 -5.42
C VAL A 107 28.40 5.29 -4.01
N CYS A 108 28.33 6.15 -3.00
CA CYS A 108 28.30 5.76 -1.61
C CYS A 108 26.86 5.47 -1.17
N ILE A 109 26.59 4.24 -0.73
CA ILE A 109 25.27 3.75 -0.32
C ILE A 109 25.28 3.51 1.19
N GLY A 110 24.30 4.08 1.88
CA GLY A 110 24.19 4.06 3.33
C GLY A 110 25.16 5.02 4.02
N GLU A 111 24.85 5.32 5.28
CA GLU A 111 25.73 6.14 6.12
C GLU A 111 26.95 5.33 6.58
N ASN A 112 28.14 5.83 6.36
CA ASN A 112 29.40 5.21 6.76
C ASN A 112 30.45 6.29 7.05
N ASP A 113 31.65 5.88 7.47
CA ASP A 113 32.73 6.83 7.82
C ASP A 113 33.14 7.72 6.65
N TYR A 114 33.12 7.19 5.43
CA TYR A 114 33.46 7.98 4.23
C TYR A 114 32.41 9.06 3.96
N SER A 115 31.11 8.73 4.11
CA SER A 115 30.01 9.72 3.94
C SER A 115 30.01 10.79 5.05
N ARG A 116 30.35 10.41 6.29
CA ARG A 116 30.44 11.37 7.41
C ARG A 116 31.57 12.39 7.20
N VAL A 117 32.72 11.94 6.72
CA VAL A 117 33.83 12.85 6.40
C VAL A 117 33.47 13.80 5.25
N ALA A 118 32.70 13.34 4.27
CA ALA A 118 32.16 14.18 3.19
C ALA A 118 31.05 15.14 3.66
N GLY A 119 30.63 15.09 4.93
CA GLY A 119 29.55 15.91 5.48
C GLY A 119 28.15 15.47 5.00
N VAL A 120 27.99 14.19 4.66
CA VAL A 120 26.69 13.62 4.27
C VAL A 120 26.29 12.57 5.26
N THR A 121 25.28 12.89 6.07
CA THR A 121 24.73 12.04 7.11
C THR A 121 23.21 11.94 6.98
N ALA A 122 22.64 10.89 7.52
CA ALA A 122 21.21 10.73 7.65
C ALA A 122 20.71 11.53 8.88
N ASP A 123 19.63 12.28 8.70
CA ASP A 123 18.89 12.93 9.80
C ASP A 123 17.49 12.34 9.87
N PHE A 124 17.31 11.45 10.83
CA PHE A 124 16.03 10.77 11.03
C PHE A 124 14.87 11.75 11.27
N LYS A 125 15.09 12.87 11.95
CA LYS A 125 14.01 13.85 12.18
C LYS A 125 13.47 14.44 10.88
N THR A 126 14.38 14.69 9.93
CA THR A 126 14.02 15.24 8.61
C THR A 126 13.48 14.15 7.69
N LEU A 127 14.15 12.99 7.66
CA LEU A 127 13.88 11.93 6.69
C LEU A 127 12.78 10.96 7.11
N GLY A 128 12.53 10.79 8.42
CA GLY A 128 11.72 9.68 8.91
C GLY A 128 12.36 8.33 8.54
N SER A 129 11.62 7.24 8.66
CA SER A 129 12.13 5.89 8.32
C SER A 129 12.29 5.65 6.82
N ASN A 130 11.55 6.37 5.99
CA ASN A 130 11.43 6.09 4.56
C ASN A 130 11.95 7.20 3.64
N GLY A 131 12.40 8.32 4.19
CA GLY A 131 13.01 9.40 3.42
C GLY A 131 14.50 9.15 3.14
N TYR A 132 15.04 9.88 2.17
CA TYR A 132 16.43 9.78 1.77
C TYR A 132 17.00 11.14 1.37
N ARG A 133 18.33 11.19 1.31
CA ARG A 133 19.09 12.28 0.69
C ARG A 133 20.03 11.70 -0.35
N VAL A 134 20.03 12.31 -1.55
CA VAL A 134 21.03 12.08 -2.61
C VAL A 134 21.83 13.35 -2.78
N LYS A 135 23.15 13.30 -2.55
CA LYS A 135 24.01 14.47 -2.63
C LYS A 135 25.31 14.17 -3.37
N THR A 136 25.65 15.04 -4.31
CA THR A 136 26.96 15.06 -4.98
C THR A 136 27.95 15.92 -4.17
N VAL A 137 29.11 15.37 -3.83
CA VAL A 137 30.22 16.08 -3.20
C VAL A 137 31.50 15.69 -3.92
N GLY A 138 32.20 16.68 -4.48
CA GLY A 138 33.34 16.42 -5.38
C GLY A 138 32.90 15.57 -6.57
N ASN A 139 33.65 14.51 -6.85
CA ASN A 139 33.35 13.56 -7.92
C ASN A 139 32.53 12.33 -7.46
N SER A 140 32.01 12.33 -6.25
CA SER A 140 31.25 11.23 -5.70
C SER A 140 29.79 11.62 -5.42
N VAL A 141 28.88 10.64 -5.45
CA VAL A 141 27.50 10.78 -5.02
C VAL A 141 27.26 9.94 -3.77
N PHE A 142 26.50 10.50 -2.84
CA PHE A 142 26.17 9.91 -1.56
C PHE A 142 24.66 9.73 -1.47
N ILE A 143 24.22 8.53 -1.08
CA ILE A 143 22.81 8.14 -0.94
C ILE A 143 22.63 7.63 0.47
N VAL A 144 21.94 8.39 1.32
CA VAL A 144 21.69 8.05 2.72
C VAL A 144 20.20 8.10 3.01
N GLY A 145 19.69 7.10 3.71
CA GLY A 145 18.29 7.03 4.17
C GLY A 145 18.13 7.41 5.62
N GLY A 146 16.96 7.87 6.03
CA GLY A 146 16.60 8.03 7.44
C GLY A 146 16.46 6.68 8.15
N GLY A 147 16.16 5.63 7.38
CA GLY A 147 16.18 4.23 7.75
C GLY A 147 16.57 3.38 6.54
N GLU A 148 16.58 2.08 6.71
CA GLU A 148 17.06 1.11 5.69
C GLU A 148 16.32 1.22 4.36
N TRP A 149 14.99 1.38 4.40
CA TRP A 149 14.16 1.54 3.20
C TRP A 149 14.45 2.84 2.45
N GLY A 150 14.69 3.93 3.18
CA GLY A 150 15.03 5.22 2.58
C GLY A 150 16.25 5.13 1.67
N THR A 151 17.28 4.39 2.06
CA THR A 151 18.48 4.17 1.23
C THR A 151 18.14 3.50 -0.10
N ILE A 152 17.25 2.48 -0.10
CA ILE A 152 16.80 1.80 -1.32
C ILE A 152 16.07 2.79 -2.25
N TRP A 153 15.14 3.58 -1.69
CA TRP A 153 14.40 4.58 -2.47
C TRP A 153 15.33 5.66 -3.06
N GLY A 154 16.37 6.03 -2.31
CA GLY A 154 17.39 6.96 -2.79
C GLY A 154 18.19 6.42 -3.97
N VAL A 155 18.48 5.11 -4.00
CA VAL A 155 19.13 4.46 -5.14
C VAL A 155 18.26 4.52 -6.39
N TYR A 156 16.96 4.21 -6.27
CA TYR A 156 16.04 4.30 -7.42
C TYR A 156 15.92 5.73 -7.96
N ASP A 157 15.90 6.71 -7.06
CA ASP A 157 15.82 8.10 -7.47
C ASP A 157 17.12 8.57 -8.15
N PHE A 158 18.28 8.18 -7.62
CA PHE A 158 19.56 8.42 -8.27
C PHE A 158 19.62 7.81 -9.67
N LEU A 159 19.24 6.54 -9.83
CA LEU A 159 19.22 5.88 -11.13
C LEU A 159 18.22 6.53 -12.11
N SER A 160 17.08 7.00 -11.61
CA SER A 160 16.11 7.74 -12.41
C SER A 160 16.71 9.03 -12.98
N MET A 161 17.37 9.82 -12.14
CA MET A 161 18.02 11.07 -12.57
C MET A 161 19.24 10.83 -13.45
N GLN A 162 20.10 9.88 -13.07
CA GLN A 162 21.38 9.63 -13.74
C GLN A 162 21.24 8.85 -15.04
N MET A 163 20.37 7.83 -15.06
CA MET A 163 20.24 6.85 -16.15
C MET A 163 18.86 6.83 -16.81
N GLY A 164 17.91 7.63 -16.31
CA GLY A 164 16.52 7.61 -16.80
C GLY A 164 15.78 6.34 -16.44
N TYR A 165 16.18 5.67 -15.34
CA TYR A 165 15.46 4.50 -14.81
C TYR A 165 14.02 4.87 -14.48
N GLU A 166 13.11 4.02 -14.95
CA GLU A 166 11.69 4.11 -14.62
C GLU A 166 11.10 2.69 -14.52
N PHE A 167 10.46 2.42 -13.40
CA PHE A 167 9.78 1.17 -13.15
C PHE A 167 8.28 1.34 -13.44
N ILE A 168 7.76 0.58 -14.40
CA ILE A 168 6.32 0.53 -14.71
C ILE A 168 5.71 -0.72 -14.08
N TYR A 169 6.32 -1.87 -14.36
CA TYR A 169 5.96 -3.17 -13.77
C TYR A 169 7.15 -4.15 -13.88
N THR A 170 7.04 -5.36 -13.32
CA THR A 170 8.14 -6.35 -13.28
C THR A 170 8.73 -6.68 -14.63
N ASP A 171 7.90 -6.68 -15.67
CA ASP A 171 8.27 -6.98 -17.05
C ASP A 171 8.40 -5.72 -17.93
N GLU A 172 8.37 -4.52 -17.33
CA GLU A 172 8.51 -3.24 -18.04
C GLU A 172 9.35 -2.25 -17.22
N ILE A 173 10.66 -2.37 -17.37
CA ILE A 173 11.67 -1.49 -16.78
C ILE A 173 12.29 -0.68 -17.91
N LEU A 174 12.35 0.63 -17.74
CA LEU A 174 12.80 1.56 -18.77
C LEU A 174 14.09 2.24 -18.35
N PHE A 175 14.91 2.55 -19.35
CA PHE A 175 16.12 3.36 -19.23
C PHE A 175 16.23 4.32 -20.40
N ASP A 176 16.93 5.44 -20.19
CA ASP A 176 17.35 6.33 -21.27
C ASP A 176 18.63 5.79 -21.91
N GLY A 177 18.50 5.24 -23.13
CA GLY A 177 19.62 4.61 -23.83
C GLY A 177 20.81 5.54 -24.08
N GLU A 178 20.60 6.84 -24.29
CA GLU A 178 21.68 7.80 -24.45
C GLU A 178 22.39 8.07 -23.12
N LYS A 179 21.64 8.24 -22.03
CA LYS A 179 22.22 8.40 -20.68
C LYS A 179 22.96 7.15 -20.22
N CYS A 180 22.46 5.95 -20.56
CA CYS A 180 23.11 4.68 -20.24
C CYS A 180 24.36 4.42 -21.09
N LYS A 181 24.48 5.05 -22.23
CA LYS A 181 25.68 4.97 -23.08
C LYS A 181 26.74 5.98 -22.65
N ASN A 182 26.35 7.26 -22.56
CA ASN A 182 27.26 8.35 -22.20
C ASN A 182 26.54 9.36 -21.31
N SER A 183 27.06 9.57 -20.10
CA SER A 183 26.54 10.59 -19.20
C SER A 183 27.61 11.17 -18.28
N THR A 184 27.41 12.41 -17.86
CA THR A 184 28.18 13.04 -16.78
C THR A 184 27.48 12.80 -15.44
N LEU A 185 28.26 12.80 -14.35
CA LEU A 185 27.66 12.74 -13.01
C LEU A 185 26.73 13.92 -12.81
N ILE A 186 25.52 13.64 -12.31
CA ILE A 186 24.57 14.70 -11.92
C ILE A 186 25.13 15.48 -10.73
N SER A 187 24.96 16.80 -10.74
CA SER A 187 25.25 17.66 -9.58
C SER A 187 23.93 17.93 -8.85
N ILE A 188 23.75 17.38 -7.65
CA ILE A 188 22.47 17.43 -6.92
C ILE A 188 22.68 17.44 -5.41
N ASP A 189 21.75 18.08 -4.71
CA ASP A 189 21.48 17.89 -3.28
C ASP A 189 19.95 17.80 -3.12
N LYS A 190 19.43 16.58 -3.09
CA LYS A 190 17.99 16.30 -3.03
C LYS A 190 17.66 15.52 -1.77
N THR A 191 16.70 16.03 -1.02
CA THR A 191 16.03 15.29 0.06
C THR A 191 14.59 15.04 -0.33
N ASP A 192 14.12 13.80 -0.15
CA ASP A 192 12.75 13.41 -0.46
C ASP A 192 12.26 12.37 0.55
N LYS A 193 10.96 12.35 0.82
CA LYS A 193 10.30 11.35 1.64
C LYS A 193 8.85 11.18 1.20
N PRO A 194 8.27 9.99 1.43
CA PRO A 194 6.87 9.76 1.08
C PRO A 194 5.93 10.58 1.96
N ASP A 195 4.76 10.92 1.42
CA ASP A 195 3.67 11.51 2.19
C ASP A 195 3.12 10.51 3.22
N TRP A 196 2.91 9.26 2.81
CA TRP A 196 2.58 8.16 3.71
C TRP A 196 3.85 7.44 4.13
N GLU A 197 4.16 7.45 5.40
CA GLU A 197 5.40 6.84 5.93
C GLU A 197 5.45 5.34 5.64
N TRP A 198 4.33 4.63 5.87
CA TRP A 198 4.17 3.21 5.61
C TRP A 198 3.11 2.98 4.53
N ARG A 199 3.39 2.10 3.58
CA ARG A 199 2.59 1.91 2.37
C ARG A 199 2.60 0.45 1.95
N ALA A 200 1.42 -0.14 1.76
CA ALA A 200 1.33 -1.50 1.27
C ALA A 200 0.06 -1.74 0.43
N VAL A 201 0.15 -2.62 -0.55
CA VAL A 201 -0.96 -3.15 -1.33
C VAL A 201 -1.06 -4.64 -1.12
N GLY A 202 -2.22 -5.10 -0.70
CA GLY A 202 -2.51 -6.48 -0.35
C GLY A 202 -3.20 -7.24 -1.47
N ASP A 203 -2.64 -7.27 -2.68
CA ASP A 203 -3.01 -8.24 -3.70
C ASP A 203 -2.03 -9.43 -3.70
N GLY A 204 -2.41 -10.52 -4.38
CA GLY A 204 -1.58 -11.71 -4.41
C GLY A 204 -0.26 -11.53 -5.17
N GLU A 205 -0.22 -10.69 -6.21
CA GLU A 205 0.99 -10.43 -6.99
C GLU A 205 2.01 -9.63 -6.16
N ASN A 206 1.58 -8.54 -5.53
CA ASN A 206 2.42 -7.73 -4.65
C ASN A 206 2.84 -8.52 -3.40
N SER A 207 1.95 -9.30 -2.81
CA SER A 207 2.24 -10.10 -1.61
C SER A 207 3.32 -11.16 -1.85
N ASN A 208 3.37 -11.75 -3.05
CA ASN A 208 4.30 -12.83 -3.38
C ASN A 208 5.57 -12.37 -4.14
N ASN A 209 5.65 -11.11 -4.56
CA ASN A 209 6.78 -10.61 -5.34
C ASN A 209 7.46 -9.43 -4.62
N LYS A 210 8.57 -9.74 -3.92
CA LYS A 210 9.34 -8.74 -3.17
C LYS A 210 9.91 -7.65 -4.10
N ASP A 211 10.40 -8.02 -5.29
CA ASP A 211 11.02 -7.06 -6.21
C ASP A 211 9.97 -6.08 -6.76
N LEU A 212 8.75 -6.57 -7.07
CA LEU A 212 7.63 -5.72 -7.47
C LEU A 212 7.33 -4.67 -6.39
N ARG A 213 7.12 -5.11 -5.14
CA ARG A 213 6.83 -4.19 -4.01
C ARG A 213 7.95 -3.17 -3.84
N THR A 214 9.20 -3.65 -3.75
CA THR A 214 10.35 -2.79 -3.51
C THR A 214 10.51 -1.75 -4.62
N ARG A 215 10.39 -2.14 -5.88
CA ARG A 215 10.52 -1.22 -7.02
C ARG A 215 9.35 -0.27 -7.18
N LEU A 216 8.14 -0.64 -6.71
CA LEU A 216 7.01 0.27 -6.52
C LEU A 216 7.17 1.19 -5.29
N ARG A 217 8.26 1.09 -4.53
CA ARG A 217 8.50 1.80 -3.25
C ARG A 217 7.42 1.51 -2.20
N MET A 218 6.93 0.28 -2.19
CA MET A 218 5.98 -0.26 -1.22
C MET A 218 6.68 -1.19 -0.24
N GLN A 219 6.10 -1.37 0.94
CA GLN A 219 6.47 -2.40 1.89
C GLN A 219 5.47 -3.55 1.86
N SER A 220 5.82 -4.69 2.44
CA SER A 220 4.82 -5.69 2.82
C SER A 220 4.17 -5.27 4.15
N ASN A 221 3.04 -5.89 4.48
CA ASN A 221 2.46 -5.70 5.80
C ASN A 221 3.41 -6.17 6.91
N ASP A 222 4.15 -7.28 6.68
CA ASP A 222 5.14 -7.77 7.64
C ASP A 222 6.32 -6.81 7.84
N ASP A 223 6.70 -6.06 6.79
CA ASP A 223 7.76 -5.04 6.89
C ASP A 223 7.25 -3.77 7.59
N ALA A 224 5.97 -3.43 7.43
CA ALA A 224 5.37 -2.23 8.01
C ALA A 224 5.04 -2.42 9.50
N TRP A 225 4.32 -3.50 9.84
CA TRP A 225 3.96 -3.82 11.21
C TRP A 225 5.05 -4.64 11.90
N ALA A 226 5.37 -4.30 13.14
CA ALA A 226 6.26 -5.12 13.93
C ALA A 226 5.59 -6.47 14.24
N THR A 227 6.13 -7.53 13.64
CA THR A 227 5.73 -8.91 13.88
C THR A 227 6.96 -9.75 14.17
N ASN A 228 6.82 -10.82 14.94
CA ASN A 228 7.93 -11.72 15.26
C ASN A 228 7.63 -13.18 14.88
N GLY A 229 6.70 -13.38 13.93
CA GLY A 229 6.23 -14.69 13.52
C GLY A 229 5.30 -15.39 14.53
N THR A 230 5.13 -14.83 15.74
CA THR A 230 4.20 -15.33 16.76
C THR A 230 2.97 -14.45 16.93
N ILE A 231 3.03 -13.19 16.51
CA ILE A 231 1.90 -12.25 16.50
C ILE A 231 1.55 -11.94 15.05
N SER A 232 0.26 -12.02 14.72
CA SER A 232 -0.26 -11.63 13.42
C SER A 232 -0.13 -10.13 13.21
N MET A 233 -0.09 -9.68 11.95
CA MET A 233 -0.21 -8.26 11.61
C MET A 233 -1.62 -7.71 11.86
N PHE A 234 -2.65 -8.57 11.92
CA PHE A 234 -4.04 -8.21 12.17
C PHE A 234 -4.68 -9.19 13.15
N HIS A 235 -5.76 -8.77 13.84
CA HIS A 235 -6.50 -9.61 14.78
C HIS A 235 -5.62 -10.17 15.91
N THR A 236 -4.88 -9.28 16.57
CA THR A 236 -3.71 -9.60 17.39
C THR A 236 -4.02 -9.88 18.86
N PHE A 237 -5.26 -9.73 19.33
CA PHE A 237 -5.58 -10.01 20.74
C PHE A 237 -5.14 -11.42 21.13
N PHE A 238 -5.51 -12.41 20.33
CA PHE A 238 -5.04 -13.78 20.41
C PHE A 238 -5.36 -14.52 19.12
N SER A 239 -4.56 -15.52 18.77
CA SER A 239 -4.78 -16.32 17.58
C SER A 239 -5.75 -17.47 17.85
N LEU A 240 -6.70 -17.66 16.96
CA LEU A 240 -7.64 -18.81 17.01
C LEU A 240 -7.13 -20.05 16.27
N SER A 241 -6.06 -19.96 15.51
CA SER A 241 -5.59 -21.06 14.67
C SER A 241 -4.09 -21.36 14.82
N SER A 242 -3.80 -22.65 15.03
CA SER A 242 -2.50 -23.28 14.76
C SER A 242 -1.22 -22.65 15.35
N GLY A 243 -1.21 -22.33 16.65
CA GLY A 243 0.06 -22.12 17.37
C GLY A 243 0.69 -20.73 17.27
N THR A 244 0.18 -19.81 16.49
CA THR A 244 0.51 -18.40 16.56
C THR A 244 -0.25 -17.75 17.72
N TYR A 245 0.47 -17.14 18.65
CA TYR A 245 -0.11 -16.47 19.79
C TYR A 245 -0.22 -14.97 19.47
N GLY A 246 -1.38 -14.37 19.82
CA GLY A 246 -1.49 -12.93 19.92
C GLY A 246 -0.83 -12.39 21.19
N PHE A 247 -1.22 -11.19 21.61
CA PHE A 247 -0.70 -10.56 22.84
C PHE A 247 -1.04 -11.36 24.10
N VAL A 248 -2.20 -12.01 24.13
CA VAL A 248 -2.67 -12.77 25.30
C VAL A 248 -2.84 -14.24 24.93
N PRO A 249 -1.99 -15.15 25.40
CA PRO A 249 -2.09 -16.58 25.14
C PRO A 249 -3.33 -17.18 25.82
N THR A 250 -4.29 -17.67 25.04
CA THR A 250 -5.55 -18.19 25.55
C THR A 250 -5.35 -19.41 26.44
N ALA A 251 -4.59 -20.40 25.99
CA ALA A 251 -4.45 -21.69 26.68
C ALA A 251 -3.72 -21.58 28.03
N SER A 252 -2.64 -20.77 28.08
CA SER A 252 -1.80 -20.66 29.29
C SER A 252 -2.33 -19.65 30.30
N CYS A 253 -3.06 -18.62 29.86
CA CYS A 253 -3.52 -17.56 30.74
C CYS A 253 -4.98 -17.73 31.19
N LEU A 254 -5.78 -18.55 30.52
CA LEU A 254 -7.22 -18.64 30.81
C LEU A 254 -7.52 -19.12 32.24
N ALA A 255 -6.77 -20.09 32.75
CA ALA A 255 -7.00 -20.64 34.08
C ALA A 255 -6.61 -19.67 35.20
N ASP A 256 -5.49 -18.95 35.04
CA ASP A 256 -4.90 -18.10 36.07
C ASP A 256 -5.37 -16.64 35.97
N HIS A 257 -5.78 -16.20 34.78
CA HIS A 257 -6.10 -14.82 34.45
C HIS A 257 -7.46 -14.66 33.74
N ARG A 258 -8.50 -15.36 34.26
CA ARG A 258 -9.86 -15.34 33.67
C ARG A 258 -10.41 -13.90 33.54
N ASN A 259 -9.97 -12.97 34.39
CA ASN A 259 -10.38 -11.57 34.35
C ASN A 259 -9.87 -10.81 33.11
N TRP A 260 -8.94 -11.34 32.34
CA TRP A 260 -8.46 -10.72 31.11
C TRP A 260 -9.36 -10.98 29.90
N TYR A 261 -10.33 -11.93 30.03
CA TYR A 261 -11.18 -12.34 28.91
C TYR A 261 -12.61 -11.86 29.06
N ASN A 262 -13.34 -11.78 27.96
CA ASN A 262 -14.69 -11.28 27.92
C ASN A 262 -15.68 -12.09 28.75
N LEU A 263 -16.75 -11.43 29.19
CA LEU A 263 -18.02 -12.03 29.59
C LEU A 263 -19.06 -11.70 28.53
N ASP A 264 -20.03 -12.60 28.36
CA ASP A 264 -21.16 -12.40 27.48
C ASP A 264 -22.13 -11.35 28.01
N TYR A 265 -23.11 -10.96 27.20
CA TYR A 265 -24.08 -9.91 27.53
C TYR A 265 -24.89 -10.21 28.81
N ASP A 266 -25.16 -11.49 29.11
CA ASP A 266 -25.82 -11.96 30.32
C ASP A 266 -24.86 -12.11 31.52
N GLY A 267 -23.59 -11.79 31.35
CA GLY A 267 -22.55 -11.92 32.37
C GLY A 267 -21.96 -13.31 32.50
N ALA A 268 -22.36 -14.26 31.63
CA ALA A 268 -21.82 -15.61 31.64
C ALA A 268 -20.37 -15.65 31.13
N GLU A 269 -19.59 -16.61 31.62
CA GLU A 269 -18.28 -16.94 31.06
C GLU A 269 -18.47 -17.70 29.75
N SER A 270 -17.91 -17.13 28.68
CA SER A 270 -17.87 -17.76 27.37
C SER A 270 -16.45 -18.21 27.01
N TYR A 271 -16.33 -18.90 25.87
CA TYR A 271 -15.02 -19.12 25.27
C TYR A 271 -14.35 -17.76 24.96
N PRO A 272 -13.05 -17.59 25.24
CA PRO A 272 -12.36 -16.31 25.00
C PRO A 272 -12.39 -15.91 23.54
N THR A 273 -13.12 -14.86 23.23
CA THR A 273 -13.25 -14.27 21.89
C THR A 273 -12.89 -12.80 21.86
N SER A 274 -12.74 -12.16 23.05
CA SER A 274 -12.28 -10.78 23.20
C SER A 274 -11.61 -10.58 24.55
N LEU A 275 -11.00 -9.43 24.74
CA LEU A 275 -10.34 -9.04 26.00
C LEU A 275 -11.28 -8.20 26.87
N CYS A 276 -11.08 -8.27 28.18
CA CYS A 276 -11.71 -7.40 29.17
C CYS A 276 -10.73 -6.33 29.63
N PHE A 277 -10.96 -5.09 29.25
CA PHE A 277 -10.08 -3.96 29.57
C PHE A 277 -10.33 -3.33 30.96
N SER A 278 -11.28 -3.88 31.74
CA SER A 278 -11.75 -3.23 32.96
C SER A 278 -11.58 -4.05 34.24
N ARG A 279 -11.59 -5.40 34.20
CA ARG A 279 -11.56 -6.22 35.42
C ARG A 279 -10.18 -6.38 36.06
N ASP A 280 -9.12 -6.42 35.23
CA ASP A 280 -7.72 -6.43 35.67
C ASP A 280 -6.84 -5.71 34.65
N PRO A 281 -6.97 -4.39 34.52
CA PRO A 281 -6.26 -3.64 33.49
C PRO A 281 -4.75 -3.60 33.71
N GLN A 282 -4.25 -3.62 34.97
CA GLN A 282 -2.82 -3.63 35.24
C GLN A 282 -2.15 -4.95 34.86
N GLY A 283 -2.75 -6.09 35.25
CA GLY A 283 -2.22 -7.41 34.90
C GLY A 283 -2.25 -7.64 33.40
N LEU A 284 -3.37 -7.29 32.72
CA LEU A 284 -3.49 -7.36 31.29
C LEU A 284 -2.46 -6.48 30.57
N CYS A 285 -2.24 -5.24 31.04
CA CYS A 285 -1.23 -4.34 30.50
C CYS A 285 0.18 -4.93 30.63
N GLY A 286 0.53 -5.54 31.76
CA GLY A 286 1.82 -6.20 31.96
C GLY A 286 2.07 -7.32 30.95
N GLN A 287 1.06 -8.15 30.67
CA GLN A 287 1.13 -9.20 29.66
C GLN A 287 1.33 -8.62 28.25
N ILE A 288 0.56 -7.60 27.89
CA ILE A 288 0.67 -6.95 26.58
C ILE A 288 2.03 -6.30 26.40
N MET A 289 2.53 -5.59 27.42
CA MET A 289 3.84 -4.94 27.38
C MET A 289 5.00 -5.93 27.24
N SER A 290 4.90 -7.12 27.86
CA SER A 290 5.90 -8.18 27.65
C SER A 290 6.02 -8.55 26.16
N LYS A 291 4.90 -8.64 25.45
CA LYS A 291 4.89 -8.93 24.01
C LYS A 291 5.32 -7.75 23.16
N ILE A 292 4.95 -6.52 23.54
CA ILE A 292 5.43 -5.30 22.87
C ILE A 292 6.95 -5.19 22.97
N ALA A 293 7.53 -5.48 24.13
CA ALA A 293 8.98 -5.48 24.32
C ALA A 293 9.67 -6.46 23.35
N GLU A 294 9.16 -7.70 23.24
CA GLU A 294 9.66 -8.68 22.27
C GLU A 294 9.60 -8.15 20.83
N LEU A 295 8.49 -7.49 20.44
CA LEU A 295 8.33 -6.92 19.10
C LEU A 295 9.30 -5.77 18.83
N ILE A 296 9.56 -4.92 19.82
CA ILE A 296 10.51 -3.81 19.71
C ILE A 296 11.94 -4.33 19.54
N GLU A 297 12.30 -5.42 20.20
CA GLU A 297 13.62 -6.05 20.07
C GLU A 297 13.83 -6.70 18.70
N VAL A 298 12.79 -7.30 18.13
CA VAL A 298 12.86 -8.00 16.83
C VAL A 298 12.54 -7.05 15.67
N GLY A 299 11.79 -5.98 15.92
CA GLY A 299 11.19 -5.09 14.91
C GLY A 299 12.16 -4.23 14.11
N GLY A 300 13.33 -4.74 13.79
CA GLY A 300 14.27 -4.15 12.85
C GLY A 300 15.10 -2.98 13.40
N SER A 301 16.03 -2.53 12.58
CA SER A 301 16.91 -1.39 12.86
C SER A 301 16.21 -0.03 12.66
N GLY A 302 14.96 -0.02 12.23
CA GLY A 302 14.17 1.20 12.04
C GLY A 302 13.90 1.93 13.35
N ASN A 303 13.92 3.28 13.29
CA ASN A 303 13.59 4.10 14.45
C ASN A 303 12.08 4.28 14.65
N SER A 304 11.25 3.97 13.66
CA SER A 304 9.78 4.03 13.75
C SER A 304 9.22 2.62 13.74
N ILE A 305 8.48 2.26 14.77
CA ILE A 305 7.88 0.96 14.98
C ILE A 305 6.37 1.14 15.16
N ILE A 306 5.58 0.48 14.32
CA ILE A 306 4.13 0.42 14.46
C ILE A 306 3.70 -0.98 14.89
N ILE A 307 2.77 -1.04 15.84
CA ILE A 307 2.29 -2.28 16.44
C ILE A 307 0.76 -2.30 16.35
N ASN A 308 0.20 -3.36 15.79
CA ASN A 308 -1.24 -3.57 15.75
C ASN A 308 -1.70 -4.28 17.01
N PHE A 309 -2.67 -3.69 17.72
CA PHE A 309 -3.32 -4.28 18.90
C PHE A 309 -4.83 -4.29 18.69
N SER A 310 -5.33 -5.29 17.98
CA SER A 310 -6.69 -5.33 17.46
C SER A 310 -7.48 -6.57 17.84
N GLN A 311 -8.81 -6.39 17.89
CA GLN A 311 -9.78 -7.46 18.12
C GLN A 311 -9.80 -8.46 16.97
N LEU A 312 -10.37 -9.64 17.27
CA LEU A 312 -10.67 -10.66 16.27
C LEU A 312 -11.80 -10.21 15.33
N ASP A 313 -11.86 -10.85 14.19
CA ASP A 313 -12.96 -10.70 13.25
C ASP A 313 -14.27 -11.21 13.88
N GLY A 314 -15.34 -10.41 13.78
CA GLY A 314 -16.65 -10.69 14.32
C GLY A 314 -17.13 -9.74 15.44
N ASN A 315 -18.31 -10.03 16.00
CA ASN A 315 -19.00 -9.17 16.98
C ASN A 315 -18.70 -9.56 18.44
N TYR A 316 -17.45 -9.78 18.76
CA TYR A 316 -17.03 -10.20 20.09
C TYR A 316 -16.56 -9.02 20.94
N TRP A 317 -17.10 -8.87 22.16
CA TRP A 317 -16.66 -7.85 23.12
C TRP A 317 -16.94 -8.30 24.56
N CYS A 318 -16.39 -7.57 25.55
CA CYS A 318 -16.68 -7.84 26.96
C CYS A 318 -17.86 -7.01 27.46
N TYR A 319 -18.82 -7.67 28.07
CA TYR A 319 -20.02 -7.07 28.67
C TYR A 319 -20.05 -7.20 30.20
N CYS A 320 -18.89 -7.29 30.88
CA CYS A 320 -18.86 -7.20 32.33
C CYS A 320 -19.42 -5.85 32.82
N PRO A 321 -19.88 -5.75 34.09
CA PRO A 321 -20.51 -4.52 34.60
C PRO A 321 -19.63 -3.26 34.43
N GLU A 322 -18.32 -3.38 34.60
CA GLU A 322 -17.36 -2.28 34.46
C GLU A 322 -17.22 -1.84 33.00
N CYS A 323 -17.10 -2.78 32.05
CA CYS A 323 -17.10 -2.48 30.63
C CYS A 323 -18.43 -1.84 30.19
N GLN A 324 -19.57 -2.39 30.62
CA GLN A 324 -20.88 -1.83 30.29
C GLN A 324 -21.06 -0.39 30.84
N LYS A 325 -20.59 -0.13 32.06
CA LYS A 325 -20.60 1.24 32.61
C LYS A 325 -19.84 2.22 31.72
N THR A 326 -18.66 1.83 31.23
CA THR A 326 -17.86 2.64 30.31
C THR A 326 -18.55 2.81 28.97
N ILE A 327 -19.01 1.71 28.37
CA ILE A 327 -19.73 1.71 27.10
C ILE A 327 -20.94 2.66 27.15
N ASN A 328 -21.76 2.55 28.21
CA ASN A 328 -22.94 3.41 28.39
C ASN A 328 -22.57 4.90 28.58
N LYS A 329 -21.47 5.19 29.31
CA LYS A 329 -20.97 6.56 29.49
C LYS A 329 -20.64 7.24 28.16
N TYR A 330 -20.16 6.48 27.18
CA TYR A 330 -19.70 7.00 25.89
C TYR A 330 -20.59 6.59 24.72
N GLY A 331 -21.92 6.59 24.96
CA GLY A 331 -22.93 6.47 23.90
C GLY A 331 -23.09 5.08 23.28
N GLY A 332 -22.74 4.03 24.01
CA GLY A 332 -22.82 2.65 23.54
C GLY A 332 -21.62 2.19 22.71
N ALA A 333 -20.58 3.00 22.59
CA ALA A 333 -19.39 2.66 21.81
C ALA A 333 -18.52 1.64 22.54
N LEU A 334 -18.41 0.43 21.97
CA LEU A 334 -17.56 -0.65 22.51
C LEU A 334 -16.08 -0.24 22.54
N SER A 335 -15.64 0.51 21.54
CA SER A 335 -14.29 1.06 21.41
C SER A 335 -13.83 1.87 22.64
N SER A 336 -14.77 2.48 23.40
CA SER A 336 -14.45 3.32 24.56
C SER A 336 -13.64 2.60 25.63
N THR A 337 -13.87 1.31 25.83
CA THR A 337 -13.14 0.51 26.84
C THR A 337 -11.68 0.31 26.43
N GLN A 338 -11.39 0.05 25.17
CA GLN A 338 -10.03 -0.10 24.64
C GLN A 338 -9.31 1.26 24.60
N VAL A 339 -9.99 2.34 24.16
CA VAL A 339 -9.43 3.71 24.18
C VAL A 339 -8.94 4.09 25.56
N LEU A 340 -9.78 3.91 26.61
CA LEU A 340 -9.39 4.24 27.97
C LEU A 340 -8.30 3.32 28.53
N PHE A 341 -8.29 2.04 28.16
CA PHE A 341 -7.21 1.12 28.52
C PHE A 341 -5.89 1.55 27.88
N MET A 342 -5.89 1.85 26.59
CA MET A 342 -4.68 2.31 25.90
C MET A 342 -4.15 3.61 26.51
N LYS A 343 -5.02 4.58 26.75
CA LYS A 343 -4.62 5.87 27.34
C LYS A 343 -4.07 5.74 28.76
N ASN A 344 -4.78 5.01 29.65
CA ASN A 344 -4.52 5.08 31.07
C ASN A 344 -3.52 4.03 31.57
N PHE A 345 -3.32 2.95 30.80
CA PHE A 345 -2.46 1.84 31.21
C PHE A 345 -1.35 1.56 30.19
N LEU A 346 -1.71 1.33 28.91
CA LEU A 346 -0.75 0.92 27.90
C LEU A 346 0.24 2.03 27.55
N SER A 347 -0.26 3.22 27.24
CA SER A 347 0.58 4.36 26.85
C SER A 347 1.63 4.75 27.90
N PRO A 348 1.28 4.92 29.19
CA PRO A 348 2.28 5.23 30.21
C PRO A 348 3.33 4.12 30.39
N ALA A 349 2.92 2.85 30.27
CA ALA A 349 3.84 1.71 30.37
C ALA A 349 4.79 1.65 29.16
N LEU A 350 4.27 1.92 27.97
CA LEU A 350 5.06 1.99 26.73
C LEU A 350 6.08 3.15 26.78
N ASP A 351 5.65 4.34 27.20
CA ASP A 351 6.55 5.50 27.36
C ASP A 351 7.70 5.20 28.34
N ALA A 352 7.38 4.55 29.47
CA ALA A 352 8.39 4.18 30.45
C ALA A 352 9.39 3.18 29.86
N TYR A 353 8.90 2.16 29.16
CA TYR A 353 9.74 1.14 28.52
C TYR A 353 10.65 1.74 27.43
N VAL A 354 10.09 2.52 26.51
CA VAL A 354 10.84 3.14 25.41
C VAL A 354 11.91 4.09 25.97
N LYS A 355 11.57 4.93 26.94
CA LYS A 355 12.51 5.86 27.55
C LYS A 355 13.69 5.15 28.22
N GLU A 356 13.46 3.98 28.80
CA GLU A 356 14.50 3.21 29.51
C GLU A 356 15.37 2.37 28.56
N ASN A 357 14.76 1.75 27.52
CA ASN A 357 15.41 0.70 26.76
C ASN A 357 15.77 1.10 25.31
N CYS A 358 15.03 2.05 24.69
CA CYS A 358 15.23 2.42 23.29
C CYS A 358 14.76 3.87 23.01
N PRO A 359 15.36 4.88 23.66
CA PRO A 359 14.88 6.27 23.61
C PRO A 359 14.98 6.92 22.21
N GLU A 360 15.69 6.29 21.28
CA GLU A 360 15.79 6.71 19.89
C GLU A 360 14.61 6.23 19.03
N LYS A 361 13.80 5.29 19.52
CA LYS A 361 12.71 4.70 18.76
C LYS A 361 11.38 5.44 18.97
N ASP A 362 10.64 5.63 17.88
CA ASP A 362 9.24 6.10 17.87
C ASP A 362 8.32 4.87 17.74
N VAL A 363 7.66 4.51 18.84
CA VAL A 363 6.81 3.31 18.91
C VAL A 363 5.36 3.72 19.06
N VAL A 364 4.50 3.32 18.11
CA VAL A 364 3.07 3.61 18.14
C VAL A 364 2.26 2.32 18.11
N VAL A 365 1.32 2.19 19.06
CA VAL A 365 0.38 1.06 19.12
C VAL A 365 -0.97 1.50 18.59
N TYR A 366 -1.49 0.79 17.58
CA TYR A 366 -2.77 1.07 16.93
C TYR A 366 -3.84 0.08 17.35
N MET A 367 -5.04 0.59 17.65
CA MET A 367 -6.26 -0.23 17.79
C MET A 367 -7.11 -0.17 16.53
N TYR A 368 -7.98 -1.16 16.32
CA TYR A 368 -8.93 -1.11 15.21
C TYR A 368 -10.15 -0.23 15.48
N ALA A 369 -10.49 0.60 14.49
CA ALA A 369 -11.85 1.10 14.28
C ALA A 369 -12.51 0.26 13.16
N TYR A 370 -13.03 -0.93 13.52
CA TYR A 370 -13.50 -1.96 12.61
C TYR A 370 -14.67 -2.73 13.21
N TRP A 371 -15.66 -3.12 12.40
CA TRP A 371 -16.86 -3.82 12.85
C TRP A 371 -17.50 -3.15 14.07
N ASN A 372 -17.54 -3.88 15.19
CA ASN A 372 -18.16 -3.46 16.45
C ASN A 372 -17.42 -2.31 17.16
N THR A 373 -16.16 -2.06 16.85
CA THR A 373 -15.37 -0.92 17.37
C THR A 373 -15.28 0.25 16.42
N LYS A 374 -15.89 0.16 15.22
CA LYS A 374 -15.84 1.22 14.22
C LYS A 374 -16.50 2.51 14.72
N GLN A 375 -17.51 2.41 15.57
CA GLN A 375 -18.14 3.55 16.21
C GLN A 375 -17.17 4.19 17.22
N PRO A 376 -16.82 5.48 17.06
CA PRO A 376 -16.05 6.20 18.06
C PRO A 376 -16.84 6.40 19.34
N PRO A 377 -16.16 6.57 20.49
CA PRO A 377 -16.81 7.02 21.73
C PRO A 377 -17.55 8.35 21.49
N SER A 378 -18.79 8.45 22.00
CA SER A 378 -19.53 9.72 22.00
C SER A 378 -19.08 10.61 23.15
N PHE A 379 -19.02 11.89 22.93
CA PHE A 379 -18.68 12.89 23.96
C PHE A 379 -19.63 14.07 23.89
N SER A 380 -19.94 14.63 25.06
CA SER A 380 -20.90 15.72 25.22
C SER A 380 -20.23 17.07 25.46
N ASN A 381 -18.93 17.07 25.76
CA ASN A 381 -18.16 18.27 26.09
C ASN A 381 -16.65 18.05 25.91
N GLU A 382 -15.87 19.12 25.93
CA GLU A 382 -14.41 19.09 25.78
C GLU A 382 -13.70 18.25 26.86
N ALA A 383 -14.22 18.23 28.09
CA ALA A 383 -13.61 17.44 29.16
C ALA A 383 -13.67 15.93 28.85
N GLN A 384 -14.74 15.46 28.19
CA GLN A 384 -14.84 14.07 27.75
C GLN A 384 -13.95 13.78 26.54
N ILE A 385 -13.75 14.74 25.63
CA ILE A 385 -12.78 14.61 24.54
C ILE A 385 -11.39 14.46 25.16
N GLU A 386 -11.01 15.32 26.09
CA GLU A 386 -9.70 15.25 26.75
C GLU A 386 -9.52 13.95 27.55
N GLU A 387 -10.59 13.45 28.19
CA GLU A 387 -10.59 12.14 28.88
C GLU A 387 -10.31 10.98 27.89
N LEU A 388 -10.76 11.06 26.64
CA LEU A 388 -10.61 10.03 25.62
C LEU A 388 -9.40 10.23 24.70
N LYS A 389 -8.82 11.43 24.65
CA LYS A 389 -7.73 11.77 23.73
C LYS A 389 -6.54 10.83 23.93
N LEU A 390 -6.20 10.10 22.86
CA LEU A 390 -5.07 9.17 22.84
C LEU A 390 -3.74 9.95 22.83
N PRO A 391 -2.75 9.51 23.60
CA PRO A 391 -1.37 10.02 23.52
C PRO A 391 -0.71 9.69 22.18
N SER A 392 0.41 10.38 21.88
CA SER A 392 1.12 10.27 20.60
C SER A 392 1.69 8.87 20.29
N ASN A 393 1.91 8.04 21.32
CA ASN A 393 2.34 6.65 21.16
C ASN A 393 1.18 5.65 20.99
N CYS A 394 -0.05 6.16 20.84
CA CYS A 394 -1.25 5.37 20.53
C CYS A 394 -1.98 5.95 19.33
N GLY A 395 -2.59 5.09 18.53
CA GLY A 395 -3.33 5.49 17.34
C GLY A 395 -4.52 4.59 17.03
N VAL A 396 -5.21 4.91 15.96
CA VAL A 396 -6.37 4.17 15.45
C VAL A 396 -6.10 3.72 14.02
N GLU A 397 -6.20 2.43 13.78
CA GLU A 397 -6.28 1.89 12.43
C GLU A 397 -7.75 1.90 12.00
N TYR A 398 -8.05 2.82 11.11
CA TYR A 398 -9.41 3.02 10.62
C TYR A 398 -9.62 2.18 9.36
N CYS A 399 -10.51 1.19 9.45
CA CYS A 399 -10.94 0.41 8.30
C CYS A 399 -12.09 1.13 7.61
N THR A 400 -11.94 1.50 6.34
CA THR A 400 -12.99 2.18 5.57
C THR A 400 -14.21 1.29 5.34
N GLY A 401 -15.29 1.84 4.77
CA GLY A 401 -16.48 1.06 4.40
C GLY A 401 -16.16 -0.04 3.38
N PHE A 402 -16.74 -1.20 3.58
CA PHE A 402 -16.46 -2.40 2.80
C PHE A 402 -17.70 -2.89 2.06
N PRO A 403 -17.62 -3.09 0.75
CA PRO A 403 -16.75 -2.44 -0.23
C PRO A 403 -17.31 -1.07 -0.60
N GLU A 404 -16.47 -0.03 -0.65
CA GLU A 404 -16.90 1.34 -0.95
C GLU A 404 -16.11 1.91 -2.15
N LYS A 405 -16.82 2.44 -3.13
CA LYS A 405 -16.28 3.01 -4.36
C LYS A 405 -16.18 4.53 -4.33
N ASN A 406 -16.94 5.17 -3.44
CA ASN A 406 -17.02 6.62 -3.36
C ASN A 406 -16.02 7.17 -2.34
N PRO A 407 -15.48 8.38 -2.56
CA PRO A 407 -14.63 9.03 -1.57
C PRO A 407 -15.34 9.19 -0.23
N ILE A 408 -14.62 9.00 0.88
CA ILE A 408 -15.15 9.16 2.24
C ILE A 408 -15.81 10.54 2.44
N THR A 409 -15.34 11.56 1.75
CA THR A 409 -15.87 12.93 1.79
C THR A 409 -17.34 13.02 1.32
N GLN A 410 -17.81 12.02 0.57
CA GLN A 410 -19.19 11.92 0.06
C GLN A 410 -20.07 10.98 0.89
N LEU A 411 -19.52 10.32 1.90
CA LEU A 411 -20.18 9.28 2.68
C LEU A 411 -20.61 9.78 4.06
N GLY A 412 -21.65 9.16 4.63
CA GLY A 412 -22.02 9.33 6.03
C GLY A 412 -20.92 8.90 7.01
N GLU A 413 -20.05 8.00 6.58
CA GLU A 413 -18.87 7.52 7.30
C GLU A 413 -17.86 8.63 7.63
N ARG A 414 -17.84 9.71 6.85
CA ARG A 414 -17.02 10.89 7.11
C ARG A 414 -17.18 11.42 8.53
N ALA A 415 -18.43 11.58 9.00
CA ALA A 415 -18.70 12.09 10.34
C ALA A 415 -18.16 11.15 11.45
N GLN A 416 -18.18 9.84 11.19
CA GLN A 416 -17.63 8.84 12.09
C GLN A 416 -16.10 8.94 12.18
N PHE A 417 -15.41 9.06 11.04
CA PHE A 417 -13.98 9.27 10.98
C PHE A 417 -13.56 10.59 11.66
N GLU A 418 -14.25 11.69 11.35
CA GLU A 418 -14.00 13.00 11.98
C GLU A 418 -14.20 12.98 13.51
N ALA A 419 -15.10 12.14 14.00
CA ALA A 419 -15.26 11.95 15.44
C ALA A 419 -14.05 11.21 16.06
N TRP A 420 -13.48 10.23 15.40
CA TRP A 420 -12.21 9.61 15.77
C TRP A 420 -11.06 10.64 15.76
N ALA A 421 -11.00 11.49 14.74
CA ALA A 421 -9.98 12.53 14.63
C ALA A 421 -9.99 13.59 15.74
N LYS A 422 -11.06 13.66 16.56
CA LYS A 422 -11.08 14.51 17.76
C LYS A 422 -10.30 13.93 18.92
N ILE A 423 -10.04 12.62 18.92
CA ILE A 423 -9.38 11.93 20.03
C ILE A 423 -8.04 11.29 19.65
N THR A 424 -7.64 11.34 18.38
CA THR A 424 -6.30 10.93 17.93
C THR A 424 -5.84 11.74 16.74
N GLU A 425 -4.52 11.91 16.61
CA GLU A 425 -3.83 12.48 15.43
C GLU A 425 -2.95 11.42 14.74
N ASN A 426 -3.03 10.15 15.18
CA ASN A 426 -2.27 9.05 14.60
C ASN A 426 -3.24 8.06 13.96
N PHE A 427 -3.25 8.01 12.63
CA PHE A 427 -4.06 7.06 11.89
C PHE A 427 -3.22 6.11 11.04
N ALA A 428 -3.56 4.83 11.13
CA ALA A 428 -3.35 3.87 10.07
C ALA A 428 -4.68 3.72 9.32
N ILE A 429 -4.62 3.57 8.01
CA ILE A 429 -5.82 3.41 7.17
C ILE A 429 -5.76 2.06 6.48
N MET A 430 -6.82 1.27 6.67
CA MET A 430 -7.08 0.07 5.90
C MET A 430 -8.22 0.37 4.92
N ASP A 431 -7.89 0.51 3.64
CA ASP A 431 -8.86 0.72 2.57
C ASP A 431 -9.10 -0.58 1.80
N TYR A 432 -10.20 -0.67 1.07
CA TYR A 432 -10.59 -1.83 0.29
C TYR A 432 -10.79 -1.42 -1.16
N ALA A 433 -10.06 -2.08 -2.07
CA ALA A 433 -10.09 -1.81 -3.51
C ALA A 433 -10.52 -3.05 -4.31
N GLU A 434 -11.42 -3.84 -3.73
CA GLU A 434 -11.87 -5.09 -4.36
C GLU A 434 -13.31 -5.42 -3.98
N ASN A 435 -13.99 -6.08 -4.89
CA ASN A 435 -15.28 -6.70 -4.63
C ASN A 435 -15.10 -8.11 -4.08
N PHE A 436 -14.98 -8.27 -2.78
CA PHE A 436 -14.76 -9.57 -2.13
C PHE A 436 -15.92 -10.57 -2.33
N GLY A 437 -17.10 -10.07 -2.70
CA GLY A 437 -18.21 -10.90 -3.14
C GLY A 437 -18.08 -11.43 -4.57
N SER A 438 -17.16 -10.90 -5.38
CA SER A 438 -16.85 -11.39 -6.72
C SER A 438 -15.59 -10.73 -7.30
N TYR A 439 -14.44 -11.36 -7.12
CA TYR A 439 -13.14 -10.91 -7.66
C TYR A 439 -13.08 -10.78 -9.19
N MET A 440 -14.02 -11.42 -9.88
CA MET A 440 -14.09 -11.43 -11.34
C MET A 440 -15.13 -10.43 -11.88
N ARG A 441 -15.62 -9.53 -11.05
CA ARG A 441 -16.46 -8.41 -11.47
C ARG A 441 -15.73 -7.10 -11.25
N HIS A 442 -15.91 -6.18 -12.18
CA HIS A 442 -15.29 -4.87 -12.11
C HIS A 442 -15.67 -4.10 -10.83
N PHE A 443 -14.68 -3.47 -10.23
CA PHE A 443 -14.81 -2.62 -9.05
C PHE A 443 -14.11 -1.28 -9.27
N ASP A 444 -14.89 -0.26 -9.69
CA ASP A 444 -14.36 1.08 -9.99
C ASP A 444 -14.29 1.94 -8.72
N ASP A 445 -13.13 2.00 -8.10
CA ASP A 445 -12.85 2.86 -6.95
C ASP A 445 -11.83 3.97 -7.24
N TYR A 446 -11.44 4.14 -8.50
CA TYR A 446 -10.41 5.11 -8.90
C TYR A 446 -10.73 6.57 -8.53
N ASN A 447 -12.03 6.92 -8.35
CA ASN A 447 -12.44 8.25 -7.92
C ASN A 447 -12.10 8.54 -6.44
N LYS A 448 -11.93 7.50 -5.62
CA LYS A 448 -11.63 7.67 -4.20
C LYS A 448 -10.13 7.74 -3.90
N LEU A 449 -9.26 7.14 -4.74
CA LEU A 449 -7.83 6.96 -4.44
C LEU A 449 -7.15 8.23 -3.93
N GLN A 450 -6.97 9.21 -4.79
CA GLN A 450 -6.29 10.47 -4.43
C GLN A 450 -7.06 11.23 -3.35
N THR A 451 -8.39 11.34 -3.50
CA THR A 451 -9.23 12.08 -2.54
C THR A 451 -9.16 11.50 -1.13
N ASN A 452 -9.19 10.17 -0.99
CA ASN A 452 -9.08 9.53 0.32
C ASN A 452 -7.67 9.69 0.91
N MET A 453 -6.62 9.50 0.11
CA MET A 453 -5.24 9.66 0.58
C MET A 453 -4.96 11.06 1.10
N GLU A 454 -5.34 12.11 0.34
CA GLU A 454 -5.22 13.50 0.78
C GLU A 454 -6.05 13.77 2.03
N TYR A 455 -7.27 13.26 2.07
CA TYR A 455 -8.17 13.48 3.19
C TYR A 455 -7.62 12.88 4.49
N PHE A 456 -7.21 11.64 4.48
CA PHE A 456 -6.68 10.97 5.67
C PHE A 456 -5.34 11.54 6.14
N LEU A 457 -4.46 11.93 5.20
CA LEU A 457 -3.20 12.62 5.54
C LEU A 457 -3.43 13.92 6.32
N ASN A 458 -4.45 14.70 5.96
CA ASN A 458 -4.79 15.94 6.66
C ASN A 458 -5.22 15.73 8.12
N TYR A 459 -5.56 14.49 8.49
CA TYR A 459 -5.92 14.10 9.85
C TYR A 459 -4.83 13.29 10.57
N GLY A 460 -3.62 13.18 9.99
CA GLY A 460 -2.50 12.49 10.63
C GLY A 460 -2.35 11.02 10.23
N GLY A 461 -2.74 10.69 8.99
CA GLY A 461 -2.47 9.38 8.39
C GLY A 461 -0.97 9.12 8.28
N LYS A 462 -0.50 7.96 8.73
CA LYS A 462 0.90 7.53 8.68
C LYS A 462 1.10 6.23 7.89
N PHE A 463 0.15 5.32 7.99
CA PHE A 463 0.14 4.04 7.28
C PHE A 463 -1.08 3.94 6.39
N HIS A 464 -0.87 3.56 5.14
CA HIS A 464 -1.93 3.26 4.17
C HIS A 464 -1.77 1.84 3.64
N TYR A 465 -2.80 1.04 3.85
CA TYR A 465 -2.89 -0.32 3.34
C TYR A 465 -4.17 -0.47 2.51
N THR A 466 -4.02 -0.89 1.27
CA THR A 466 -5.15 -1.19 0.39
C THR A 466 -5.29 -2.70 0.23
N MET A 467 -6.38 -3.25 0.74
CA MET A 467 -6.70 -4.66 0.62
C MET A 467 -7.39 -4.95 -0.71
N MET A 468 -6.79 -5.83 -1.50
CA MET A 468 -7.29 -6.31 -2.79
C MET A 468 -7.47 -7.84 -2.77
N ALA A 469 -7.65 -8.49 -3.93
CA ALA A 469 -7.81 -9.94 -4.03
C ALA A 469 -6.48 -10.67 -3.74
N TYR A 470 -6.16 -10.82 -2.47
CA TYR A 470 -4.90 -11.39 -1.96
C TYR A 470 -4.76 -12.91 -2.20
N ASN A 471 -5.86 -13.60 -2.57
CA ASN A 471 -5.93 -15.05 -2.73
C ASN A 471 -5.57 -15.55 -4.13
N ASN A 472 -5.31 -14.66 -5.09
CA ASN A 472 -4.94 -14.98 -6.46
C ASN A 472 -3.49 -14.56 -6.73
N LEU A 473 -2.78 -15.27 -7.62
CA LEU A 473 -1.40 -14.89 -7.98
C LEU A 473 -1.37 -13.67 -8.89
N ALA A 474 -2.39 -13.48 -9.73
CA ALA A 474 -2.64 -12.26 -10.47
C ALA A 474 -4.13 -11.93 -10.41
N ASN A 475 -4.48 -10.68 -10.63
CA ASN A 475 -5.86 -10.22 -10.67
C ASN A 475 -6.09 -9.45 -11.97
N SER A 476 -7.28 -9.65 -12.55
CA SER A 476 -7.82 -8.84 -13.62
C SER A 476 -8.36 -7.51 -13.03
N ASP A 477 -9.15 -6.78 -13.79
CA ASP A 477 -9.76 -5.51 -13.37
C ASP A 477 -8.76 -4.39 -13.13
N TRP A 478 -7.73 -4.33 -13.99
CA TRP A 478 -6.73 -3.26 -13.94
C TRP A 478 -5.93 -3.22 -12.62
N SER A 479 -5.83 -4.34 -11.91
CA SER A 479 -5.16 -4.41 -10.59
C SER A 479 -3.71 -3.90 -10.63
N ARG A 480 -2.99 -4.14 -11.74
CA ARG A 480 -1.61 -3.65 -11.94
C ARG A 480 -1.55 -2.12 -12.08
N LEU A 481 -2.51 -1.53 -12.80
CA LEU A 481 -2.66 -0.07 -12.85
C LEU A 481 -3.00 0.48 -11.47
N HIS A 482 -3.91 -0.18 -10.74
CA HIS A 482 -4.29 0.23 -9.39
C HIS A 482 -3.08 0.26 -8.46
N ALA A 483 -2.29 -0.81 -8.40
CA ALA A 483 -1.08 -0.88 -7.58
C ALA A 483 -0.03 0.20 -7.97
N TYR A 484 0.14 0.47 -9.27
CA TYR A 484 1.03 1.53 -9.76
C TYR A 484 0.57 2.93 -9.31
N LEU A 485 -0.72 3.23 -9.41
CA LEU A 485 -1.29 4.51 -8.99
C LEU A 485 -1.23 4.67 -7.47
N GLU A 486 -1.57 3.64 -6.73
CA GLU A 486 -1.50 3.57 -5.27
C GLU A 486 -0.09 3.88 -4.77
N ALA A 487 0.91 3.24 -5.38
CA ALA A 487 2.32 3.45 -5.07
C ALA A 487 2.76 4.90 -5.30
N ALA A 488 2.39 5.48 -6.44
CA ALA A 488 2.74 6.85 -6.78
C ALA A 488 2.03 7.88 -5.86
N LEU A 489 0.74 7.70 -5.61
CA LEU A 489 -0.07 8.58 -4.76
C LEU A 489 0.34 8.49 -3.29
N SER A 490 0.71 7.32 -2.80
CA SER A 490 1.17 7.18 -1.41
C SER A 490 2.56 7.77 -1.19
N TRP A 491 3.38 7.88 -2.26
CA TRP A 491 4.64 8.62 -2.23
C TRP A 491 4.41 10.14 -2.28
N ASP A 492 3.56 10.59 -3.20
CA ASP A 492 3.22 12.00 -3.42
C ASP A 492 1.75 12.12 -3.84
N CYS A 493 0.86 12.42 -2.89
CA CYS A 493 -0.57 12.51 -3.18
C CYS A 493 -0.96 13.73 -4.04
N THR A 494 -0.01 14.62 -4.36
CA THR A 494 -0.24 15.78 -5.23
C THR A 494 -0.04 15.50 -6.72
N VAL A 495 0.42 14.29 -7.10
CA VAL A 495 0.63 13.94 -8.51
C VAL A 495 -0.70 13.82 -9.25
N ASP A 496 -0.67 14.15 -10.55
CA ASP A 496 -1.85 14.04 -11.41
C ASP A 496 -2.13 12.57 -11.76
N VAL A 497 -3.10 11.98 -11.08
CA VAL A 497 -3.46 10.56 -11.22
C VAL A 497 -3.86 10.18 -12.66
N ASN A 498 -4.49 11.09 -13.40
CA ASN A 498 -4.89 10.82 -14.78
C ASN A 498 -3.68 10.78 -15.72
N LYS A 499 -2.70 11.69 -15.52
CA LYS A 499 -1.44 11.65 -16.28
C LYS A 499 -0.63 10.40 -15.96
N LEU A 500 -0.64 9.95 -14.70
CA LEU A 500 0.01 8.70 -14.31
C LEU A 500 -0.65 7.49 -14.96
N ALA A 501 -1.97 7.42 -14.96
CA ALA A 501 -2.72 6.36 -15.64
C ALA A 501 -2.41 6.35 -17.15
N ASP A 502 -2.47 7.51 -17.81
CA ASP A 502 -2.13 7.62 -19.22
C ASP A 502 -0.69 7.17 -19.52
N LYS A 503 0.26 7.56 -18.66
CA LYS A 503 1.66 7.13 -18.77
C LYS A 503 1.81 5.61 -18.60
N PHE A 504 1.12 5.01 -17.60
CA PHE A 504 1.10 3.57 -17.43
C PHE A 504 0.61 2.87 -18.71
N PHE A 505 -0.53 3.27 -19.26
CA PHE A 505 -1.05 2.69 -20.47
C PHE A 505 -0.05 2.79 -21.63
N ASP A 506 0.49 3.97 -21.89
CA ASP A 506 1.42 4.21 -23.00
C ASP A 506 2.70 3.37 -22.88
N LYS A 507 3.24 3.24 -21.68
CA LYS A 507 4.47 2.48 -21.45
C LYS A 507 4.21 0.97 -21.37
N TYR A 508 3.14 0.55 -20.70
CA TYR A 508 2.84 -0.85 -20.42
C TYR A 508 2.22 -1.56 -21.62
N TYR A 509 1.24 -0.95 -22.29
CA TYR A 509 0.53 -1.56 -23.42
C TYR A 509 1.04 -1.15 -24.79
N LYS A 510 1.94 -0.16 -24.89
CA LYS A 510 2.58 0.30 -26.14
C LYS A 510 1.54 0.54 -27.26
N ASP A 511 1.63 -0.14 -28.39
CA ASP A 511 0.69 0.05 -29.51
C ASP A 511 -0.76 -0.38 -29.21
N ALA A 512 -0.98 -1.18 -28.19
CA ALA A 512 -2.32 -1.49 -27.70
C ALA A 512 -2.90 -0.38 -26.78
N ALA A 513 -2.06 0.54 -26.28
CA ALA A 513 -2.46 1.56 -25.32
C ALA A 513 -3.71 2.37 -25.71
N PRO A 514 -3.90 2.83 -26.97
CA PRO A 514 -5.10 3.57 -27.32
C PRO A 514 -6.40 2.78 -27.08
N TYR A 515 -6.38 1.47 -27.37
CA TYR A 515 -7.55 0.59 -27.20
C TYR A 515 -7.78 0.19 -25.75
N MET A 516 -6.70 0.01 -24.99
CA MET A 516 -6.77 -0.29 -23.56
C MET A 516 -7.29 0.94 -22.78
N LYS A 517 -6.85 2.16 -23.13
CA LYS A 517 -7.40 3.41 -22.59
C LYS A 517 -8.89 3.55 -22.92
N GLU A 518 -9.28 3.34 -24.19
CA GLU A 518 -10.67 3.40 -24.64
C GLU A 518 -11.55 2.43 -23.84
N TRP A 519 -11.03 1.23 -23.57
CA TRP A 519 -11.71 0.22 -22.76
C TRP A 519 -11.81 0.66 -21.29
N PHE A 520 -10.72 1.05 -20.66
CA PHE A 520 -10.68 1.48 -19.26
C PHE A 520 -11.61 2.67 -18.99
N TYR A 521 -11.48 3.73 -19.78
CA TYR A 521 -12.34 4.91 -19.60
C TYR A 521 -13.80 4.64 -19.98
N GLY A 522 -14.05 3.75 -20.95
CA GLY A 522 -15.40 3.29 -21.26
C GLY A 522 -16.04 2.48 -20.14
N TYR A 523 -15.27 1.64 -19.47
CA TYR A 523 -15.69 0.93 -18.27
C TYR A 523 -16.03 1.92 -17.13
N ARG A 524 -15.15 2.86 -16.82
CA ARG A 524 -15.37 3.85 -15.77
C ARG A 524 -16.60 4.71 -16.03
N ALA A 525 -16.81 5.14 -17.27
CA ALA A 525 -18.03 5.89 -17.66
C ALA A 525 -19.30 5.05 -17.48
N TRP A 526 -19.25 3.74 -17.75
CA TRP A 526 -20.36 2.83 -17.47
C TRP A 526 -20.58 2.68 -15.95
N SER A 527 -19.52 2.47 -15.20
CA SER A 527 -19.57 2.30 -13.74
C SER A 527 -20.20 3.50 -13.04
N GLU A 528 -19.80 4.71 -13.41
CA GLU A 528 -20.36 5.94 -12.85
C GLU A 528 -21.89 6.06 -13.03
N VAL A 529 -22.43 5.53 -14.12
CA VAL A 529 -23.87 5.61 -14.43
C VAL A 529 -24.66 4.43 -13.84
N PHE A 530 -24.11 3.22 -13.92
CA PHE A 530 -24.88 1.98 -13.68
C PHE A 530 -24.43 1.19 -12.45
N ASP A 531 -23.23 1.43 -11.94
CA ASP A 531 -22.62 0.63 -10.86
C ASP A 531 -22.15 1.46 -9.65
N LYS A 532 -22.25 2.79 -9.71
CA LYS A 532 -21.78 3.72 -8.67
C LYS A 532 -22.24 3.37 -7.25
N ASN A 533 -23.49 2.94 -7.11
CA ASN A 533 -24.10 2.65 -5.80
C ASN A 533 -24.22 1.14 -5.53
N SER A 534 -23.60 0.29 -6.35
CA SER A 534 -23.65 -1.13 -6.10
C SER A 534 -22.75 -1.49 -4.90
N VAL A 535 -23.21 -2.45 -4.12
CA VAL A 535 -22.50 -3.02 -2.97
C VAL A 535 -21.98 -4.41 -3.33
N HIS A 536 -21.66 -5.22 -2.36
CA HIS A 536 -21.18 -6.59 -2.54
C HIS A 536 -21.78 -7.32 -3.74
N GLY A 537 -20.91 -7.87 -4.58
CA GLY A 537 -21.28 -8.59 -5.79
C GLY A 537 -21.33 -7.71 -7.04
N GLY A 538 -21.32 -6.37 -6.90
CA GLY A 538 -21.33 -5.42 -8.01
C GLY A 538 -22.53 -5.59 -8.95
N SER A 539 -22.66 -4.73 -9.94
CA SER A 539 -23.60 -4.90 -11.05
C SER A 539 -22.97 -5.76 -12.14
N SER A 540 -23.73 -6.70 -12.68
CA SER A 540 -23.32 -7.41 -13.89
C SER A 540 -23.28 -6.45 -15.06
N LEU A 541 -22.21 -6.52 -15.87
CA LEU A 541 -22.15 -5.83 -17.14
C LEU A 541 -23.35 -6.23 -18.01
N SER A 542 -23.97 -5.28 -18.70
CA SER A 542 -24.96 -5.64 -19.73
C SER A 542 -24.29 -6.42 -20.86
N LEU A 543 -25.06 -7.27 -21.55
CA LEU A 543 -24.55 -8.01 -22.71
C LEU A 543 -23.93 -7.07 -23.77
N THR A 544 -24.49 -5.88 -23.94
CA THR A 544 -23.94 -4.85 -24.82
C THR A 544 -22.56 -4.40 -24.37
N MET A 545 -22.34 -4.21 -23.07
CA MET A 545 -21.03 -3.81 -22.55
C MET A 545 -20.01 -4.95 -22.66
N VAL A 546 -20.41 -6.20 -22.35
CA VAL A 546 -19.55 -7.37 -22.58
C VAL A 546 -19.07 -7.40 -24.03
N LYS A 547 -19.99 -7.24 -25.00
CA LYS A 547 -19.65 -7.21 -26.43
C LYS A 547 -18.86 -5.98 -26.87
N THR A 548 -18.96 -4.88 -26.14
CA THR A 548 -18.15 -3.68 -26.37
C THR A 548 -16.71 -3.91 -25.90
N PHE A 549 -16.53 -4.49 -24.72
CA PHE A 549 -15.20 -4.81 -24.19
C PHE A 549 -14.50 -5.89 -25.01
N GLU A 550 -15.24 -6.92 -25.47
CA GLU A 550 -14.72 -7.90 -26.43
C GLU A 550 -14.13 -7.21 -27.68
N LYS A 551 -14.82 -6.21 -28.25
CA LYS A 551 -14.32 -5.45 -29.41
C LYS A 551 -13.08 -4.60 -29.11
N TYR A 552 -12.97 -4.03 -27.91
CA TYR A 552 -11.77 -3.30 -27.51
C TYR A 552 -10.58 -4.26 -27.37
N ALA A 553 -10.79 -5.42 -26.75
CA ALA A 553 -9.78 -6.45 -26.64
C ALA A 553 -9.33 -6.96 -28.04
N GLU A 554 -10.28 -7.22 -28.98
CA GLU A 554 -9.97 -7.62 -30.36
C GLU A 554 -9.09 -6.57 -31.08
N LYS A 555 -9.40 -5.28 -30.93
CA LYS A 555 -8.58 -4.19 -31.51
C LYS A 555 -7.19 -4.13 -30.85
N ALA A 556 -7.12 -4.29 -29.53
CA ALA A 556 -5.85 -4.32 -28.81
C ALA A 556 -4.96 -5.48 -29.28
N PHE A 557 -5.51 -6.70 -29.38
CA PHE A 557 -4.79 -7.86 -29.94
C PHE A 557 -4.37 -7.63 -31.38
N ALA A 558 -5.25 -7.07 -32.23
CA ALA A 558 -4.92 -6.78 -33.63
C ALA A 558 -3.76 -5.79 -33.76
N SER A 559 -3.66 -4.79 -32.88
CA SER A 559 -2.61 -3.76 -32.92
C SER A 559 -1.20 -4.32 -32.70
N ILE A 560 -1.08 -5.42 -31.94
CA ILE A 560 0.20 -6.05 -31.60
C ILE A 560 0.63 -7.16 -32.56
N LEU A 561 -0.23 -7.58 -33.51
CA LEU A 561 0.07 -8.69 -34.44
C LEU A 561 1.36 -8.49 -35.23
N LYS A 562 1.76 -7.25 -35.51
CA LYS A 562 3.01 -6.91 -36.16
C LYS A 562 4.25 -7.43 -35.43
N TYR A 563 4.18 -7.54 -34.11
CA TYR A 563 5.28 -8.03 -33.30
C TYR A 563 5.44 -9.54 -33.32
N LYS A 564 4.41 -10.29 -33.69
CA LYS A 564 4.43 -11.77 -33.71
C LYS A 564 5.63 -12.38 -34.41
N PHE A 565 6.13 -11.71 -35.47
CA PHE A 565 7.28 -12.16 -36.24
C PHE A 565 8.51 -11.24 -36.09
N SER A 566 8.32 -9.96 -35.82
CA SER A 566 9.43 -8.99 -35.71
C SER A 566 10.04 -8.96 -34.29
N ASP A 567 9.26 -9.23 -33.26
CA ASP A 567 9.67 -9.25 -31.86
C ASP A 567 8.73 -10.19 -31.07
N PRO A 568 8.93 -11.51 -31.16
CA PRO A 568 8.04 -12.48 -30.52
C PRO A 568 7.97 -12.34 -29.00
N GLU A 569 9.06 -11.93 -28.34
CA GLU A 569 9.07 -11.73 -26.90
C GLU A 569 8.15 -10.57 -26.48
N LEU A 570 8.23 -9.45 -27.17
CA LEU A 570 7.32 -8.32 -26.95
C LEU A 570 5.88 -8.69 -27.27
N TYR A 571 5.65 -9.50 -28.34
CA TYR A 571 4.31 -9.98 -28.67
C TYR A 571 3.68 -10.75 -27.52
N GLU A 572 4.37 -11.75 -26.96
CA GLU A 572 3.87 -12.57 -25.88
C GLU A 572 3.60 -11.73 -24.62
N LYS A 573 4.51 -10.82 -24.26
CA LYS A 573 4.28 -9.89 -23.13
C LYS A 573 3.01 -9.06 -23.31
N LEU A 574 2.84 -8.43 -24.45
CA LEU A 574 1.66 -7.60 -24.72
C LEU A 574 0.38 -8.44 -24.82
N TYR A 575 0.49 -9.64 -25.38
CA TYR A 575 -0.63 -10.58 -25.47
C TYR A 575 -1.12 -10.97 -24.06
N ASP A 576 -0.24 -11.38 -23.17
CA ASP A 576 -0.58 -11.75 -21.78
C ASP A 576 -1.16 -10.56 -20.99
N ARG A 577 -0.62 -9.36 -21.18
CA ARG A 577 -1.14 -8.14 -20.53
C ARG A 577 -2.59 -7.84 -20.95
N ILE A 578 -2.90 -7.96 -22.24
CA ILE A 578 -4.26 -7.78 -22.76
C ILE A 578 -5.16 -8.93 -22.28
N LEU A 579 -4.66 -10.17 -22.36
CA LEU A 579 -5.42 -11.38 -22.01
C LEU A 579 -5.89 -11.34 -20.55
N LEU A 580 -5.04 -10.91 -19.62
CA LEU A 580 -5.39 -10.76 -18.19
C LEU A 580 -6.64 -9.90 -18.03
N GLU A 581 -6.71 -8.75 -18.68
CA GLU A 581 -7.85 -7.83 -18.55
C GLU A 581 -9.14 -8.39 -19.18
N THR A 582 -9.03 -9.38 -20.08
CA THR A 582 -10.23 -10.02 -20.66
C THR A 582 -10.99 -10.87 -19.65
N LEU A 583 -10.36 -11.32 -18.57
CA LEU A 583 -10.93 -12.31 -17.67
C LEU A 583 -12.22 -11.79 -17.00
N CYS A 584 -12.28 -10.54 -16.58
CA CYS A 584 -13.47 -9.97 -15.94
C CYS A 584 -14.70 -9.95 -16.85
N TYR A 585 -14.61 -9.44 -18.07
CA TYR A 585 -15.79 -9.43 -18.94
C TYR A 585 -16.17 -10.85 -19.43
N ARG A 586 -15.19 -11.75 -19.62
CA ARG A 586 -15.44 -13.15 -19.97
C ARG A 586 -16.13 -13.90 -18.86
N TYR A 587 -15.75 -13.66 -17.60
CA TYR A 587 -16.47 -14.16 -16.44
C TYR A 587 -17.92 -13.68 -16.46
N ASN A 588 -18.16 -12.38 -16.62
CA ASN A 588 -19.51 -11.82 -16.71
C ASN A 588 -20.32 -12.44 -17.85
N TYR A 589 -19.70 -12.74 -19.00
CA TYR A 589 -20.35 -13.38 -20.13
C TYR A 589 -20.78 -14.80 -19.79
N LEU A 590 -19.91 -15.59 -19.17
CA LEU A 590 -20.19 -16.97 -18.75
C LEU A 590 -21.19 -17.03 -17.59
N ASP A 591 -21.06 -16.15 -16.62
CA ASP A 591 -21.90 -16.16 -15.41
C ASP A 591 -23.34 -15.69 -15.70
N SER A 592 -23.47 -14.56 -16.41
CA SER A 592 -24.74 -13.88 -16.59
C SER A 592 -25.42 -14.13 -17.95
N TYR A 593 -24.67 -14.52 -18.99
CA TYR A 593 -25.17 -14.61 -20.38
C TYR A 593 -24.78 -15.90 -21.08
N ARG A 594 -24.60 -17.01 -20.35
CA ARG A 594 -24.12 -18.29 -20.93
C ARG A 594 -24.94 -18.80 -22.11
N SER A 595 -26.26 -18.56 -22.11
CA SER A 595 -27.15 -18.92 -23.24
C SER A 595 -26.88 -18.14 -24.53
N SER A 596 -26.13 -17.04 -24.44
CA SER A 596 -25.74 -16.21 -25.58
C SER A 596 -24.31 -16.49 -26.05
N VAL A 597 -23.60 -17.41 -25.40
CA VAL A 597 -22.24 -17.81 -25.76
C VAL A 597 -22.30 -18.83 -26.87
N ASN A 598 -21.71 -18.49 -28.03
CA ASN A 598 -21.52 -19.45 -29.10
C ASN A 598 -20.46 -20.48 -28.69
N ASP A 599 -20.72 -21.78 -28.89
CA ASP A 599 -19.83 -22.87 -28.48
C ASP A 599 -19.39 -22.69 -27.00
N LEU A 600 -20.39 -22.79 -26.09
CA LEU A 600 -20.21 -22.59 -24.67
C LEU A 600 -19.10 -23.48 -24.08
N LYS A 601 -18.97 -24.73 -24.54
CA LYS A 601 -17.95 -25.66 -24.08
C LYS A 601 -16.54 -25.13 -24.38
N SER A 602 -16.24 -24.85 -25.62
CA SER A 602 -14.94 -24.36 -26.07
C SER A 602 -14.58 -23.02 -25.38
N TYR A 603 -15.57 -22.12 -25.23
CA TYR A 603 -15.37 -20.82 -24.58
C TYR A 603 -15.05 -20.99 -23.08
N ALA A 604 -15.78 -21.86 -22.37
CA ALA A 604 -15.55 -22.13 -20.95
C ALA A 604 -14.20 -22.82 -20.70
N GLU A 605 -13.82 -23.78 -21.55
CA GLU A 605 -12.50 -24.45 -21.49
C GLU A 605 -11.35 -23.46 -21.74
N SER A 606 -11.48 -22.58 -22.72
CA SER A 606 -10.49 -21.50 -22.95
C SER A 606 -10.39 -20.56 -21.76
N PHE A 607 -11.52 -20.14 -21.20
CA PHE A 607 -11.52 -19.28 -20.02
C PHE A 607 -10.82 -19.95 -18.81
N LYS A 608 -11.11 -21.24 -18.58
CA LYS A 608 -10.45 -22.01 -17.50
C LYS A 608 -8.93 -22.08 -17.71
N LYS A 609 -8.49 -22.33 -18.94
CA LYS A 609 -7.06 -22.37 -19.30
C LYS A 609 -6.38 -21.03 -19.00
N ASP A 610 -7.02 -19.92 -19.38
CA ASP A 610 -6.44 -18.59 -19.19
C ASP A 610 -6.43 -18.19 -17.70
N CYS A 611 -7.49 -18.53 -16.95
CA CYS A 611 -7.49 -18.34 -15.48
C CYS A 611 -6.36 -19.14 -14.79
N ALA A 612 -6.13 -20.38 -15.22
CA ALA A 612 -5.03 -21.20 -14.70
C ALA A 612 -3.65 -20.62 -15.06
N HIS A 613 -3.49 -20.06 -16.27
CA HIS A 613 -2.26 -19.38 -16.71
C HIS A 613 -1.86 -18.23 -15.76
N PHE A 614 -2.83 -17.44 -15.31
CA PHE A 614 -2.61 -16.32 -14.41
C PHE A 614 -2.72 -16.69 -12.92
N GLY A 615 -2.95 -17.95 -12.58
CA GLY A 615 -3.06 -18.39 -11.18
C GLY A 615 -4.30 -17.86 -10.46
N ILE A 616 -5.41 -17.69 -11.17
CA ILE A 616 -6.72 -17.33 -10.58
C ILE A 616 -7.27 -18.56 -9.83
N GLN A 617 -7.25 -18.51 -8.52
CA GLN A 617 -7.66 -19.60 -7.64
C GLN A 617 -9.02 -19.38 -7.00
N LYS A 618 -9.44 -18.12 -6.89
CA LYS A 618 -10.64 -17.70 -6.19
C LYS A 618 -11.53 -16.83 -7.07
N ILE A 619 -12.83 -17.03 -6.96
CA ILE A 619 -13.87 -16.17 -7.56
C ILE A 619 -14.38 -15.15 -6.55
N THR A 620 -14.42 -15.54 -5.29
CA THR A 620 -14.71 -14.70 -4.12
C THR A 620 -13.74 -15.10 -3.01
N GLU A 621 -13.71 -14.37 -1.93
CA GLU A 621 -12.93 -14.75 -0.74
C GLU A 621 -13.24 -16.17 -0.26
N GLY A 622 -14.52 -16.56 -0.27
CA GLY A 622 -14.99 -17.88 0.21
C GLY A 622 -15.11 -18.96 -0.87
N GLN A 623 -15.05 -18.64 -2.17
CA GLN A 623 -15.31 -19.59 -3.26
C GLN A 623 -14.11 -19.78 -4.19
N SER A 624 -13.66 -21.04 -4.34
CA SER A 624 -12.62 -21.37 -5.31
C SER A 624 -13.13 -21.29 -6.75
N PHE A 625 -12.22 -20.99 -7.68
CA PHE A 625 -12.49 -21.02 -9.11
C PHE A 625 -12.99 -22.40 -9.57
N ASP A 626 -12.34 -23.48 -9.13
CA ASP A 626 -12.72 -24.83 -9.51
C ASP A 626 -14.12 -25.21 -9.02
N ALA A 627 -14.50 -24.80 -7.81
CA ALA A 627 -15.86 -25.05 -7.30
C ALA A 627 -16.91 -24.34 -8.17
N TRP A 628 -16.67 -23.07 -8.52
CA TRP A 628 -17.55 -22.32 -9.43
C TRP A 628 -17.60 -22.95 -10.83
N TYR A 629 -16.44 -23.29 -11.41
CA TYR A 629 -16.36 -23.86 -12.75
C TYR A 629 -17.09 -25.20 -12.82
N ASN A 630 -16.84 -26.10 -11.88
CA ASN A 630 -17.47 -27.42 -11.86
C ASN A 630 -18.97 -27.34 -11.65
N ALA A 631 -19.45 -26.44 -10.80
CA ALA A 631 -20.88 -26.24 -10.58
C ALA A 631 -21.63 -25.76 -11.84
N ASN A 632 -20.94 -25.03 -12.73
CA ASN A 632 -21.57 -24.41 -13.89
C ASN A 632 -21.30 -25.14 -15.23
N PHE A 633 -20.17 -25.86 -15.39
CA PHE A 633 -19.69 -26.35 -16.68
C PHE A 633 -19.21 -27.81 -16.69
N ALA A 634 -19.18 -28.55 -15.55
CA ALA A 634 -18.72 -29.95 -15.53
C ALA A 634 -19.59 -30.91 -16.37
N GLY A 635 -20.78 -30.50 -16.75
CA GLY A 635 -21.72 -31.31 -17.56
C GLY A 635 -21.67 -31.02 -19.07
N LEU A 636 -20.78 -30.12 -19.56
CA LEU A 636 -20.59 -29.80 -20.98
C LEU A 636 -19.65 -30.83 -21.65
#